data_d01a412ec730407819d806094382e21b
#
_entry.id   d01a412ec730407819d806094382e21b
#
_cell.length_a   1.000
_cell.length_b   1.000
_cell.length_c   1.000
_cell.angle_alpha   90.00
_cell.angle_beta   90.00
_cell.angle_gamma   90.00
#
_symmetry.space_group_name_H-M   'P 1'
#
loop_
_entity.id
_entity.type
_entity.pdbx_description
1 polymer ?
#
loop_
_entity_poly.entity_id
_entity_poly.type
_entity_poly.pdbx_seq_one_letter_code
_entity_poly.pdbx_strand_id
1 'polypeptide(L)'
;MKVASVLIPLPVPEAFDYEAPEGMALARGDQVAVPLGPRLIRGVVAEVFETTGSNRRLKAVESRLDDPALPAGVMDFVEWAGRWTLSPPGEMAATALKGQRAPRPRPERRVRRVGDRQPARVTPARTGVLEALGERSMAGADLARAAGVSSGVVKGLIDEGVLEIVEIAAAAAFDRPDPDHAPATLNGDQAAAAAALADGVTGGGFRPFLLDGVTGSGKTEAYLEAIARVLRTDPAAQILILLPEIALTQALIERITARFGAAPAEWHSGVAPPRRRQVWEAVVAGRCNIVVGARSALFLPFVHLRLIVVDEEHDSSFKQEEGLVYHGRDLAVARARIEKAAVVLASATPSLETLWNAQAGRYDWLKLGARHGVAVMPDIELLDLRQHTPDPQTWLSQPLRLAVAETLARGEQTLLFLNRRGYAPVVLCRVCGHRLTAPDTDSWLVEHRYTGRLVCHLTGFSMARPKLCPSCGAEDSLVSVGPGVERVEEEVRQLFPEAQTAVFSSDTVPDAKSARALIQRMTDGEIDILVATQAAAKGHNFPRLTLVGVVDADLGLRGGDLRAAERTYQLLAQATGRAGRADRPGRALLQTWTPEHPVLLALAAGDRDAFVETEMAEREAASLPPFGRLAAIILSSENAQAVEKVAADLAQAIPNAERLEVYGPADAPLALVRGRRRKRLLVRADRDVNLQAFLRAWLARVRVPASVRLTVDVDPYSFL
;
A
#
# COMPACT_ATOMS: atom_id res chain seq x y z
N MET A 1 -43.77 -6.15 12.73
CA MET A 1 -42.90 -6.97 11.88
C MET A 1 -41.46 -6.55 12.14
N LYS A 2 -40.61 -7.51 12.38
CA LYS A 2 -39.17 -7.24 12.60
C LYS A 2 -38.44 -7.21 11.26
N VAL A 3 -37.66 -6.18 11.02
CA VAL A 3 -36.98 -5.93 9.74
C VAL A 3 -35.45 -5.87 9.98
N ALA A 4 -34.70 -6.55 9.11
CA ALA A 4 -33.25 -6.45 9.06
C ALA A 4 -32.84 -5.67 7.81
N SER A 5 -32.15 -4.57 8.00
CA SER A 5 -31.49 -3.82 6.93
C SER A 5 -30.15 -4.45 6.64
N VAL A 6 -29.90 -4.91 5.40
CA VAL A 6 -28.76 -5.75 5.04
C VAL A 6 -27.88 -5.07 3.98
N LEU A 7 -26.60 -4.93 4.27
CA LEU A 7 -25.58 -4.49 3.32
C LEU A 7 -25.21 -5.68 2.41
N ILE A 8 -25.49 -5.55 1.12
CA ILE A 8 -25.13 -6.57 0.12
C ILE A 8 -23.85 -6.12 -0.63
N PRO A 9 -22.94 -7.02 -0.97
CA PRO A 9 -21.64 -6.70 -1.63
C PRO A 9 -21.83 -6.33 -3.11
N LEU A 10 -22.64 -5.32 -3.38
CA LEU A 10 -22.97 -4.80 -4.69
C LEU A 10 -22.87 -3.26 -4.69
N PRO A 11 -22.68 -2.63 -5.86
CA PRO A 11 -22.61 -1.17 -6.01
C PRO A 11 -24.00 -0.54 -5.92
N VAL A 12 -24.70 -0.74 -4.81
CA VAL A 12 -26.01 -0.16 -4.54
C VAL A 12 -25.92 0.91 -3.48
N PRO A 13 -26.68 2.02 -3.63
CA PRO A 13 -26.51 3.18 -2.76
C PRO A 13 -26.99 2.96 -1.32
N GLU A 14 -27.87 2.00 -1.09
CA GLU A 14 -28.52 1.78 0.20
C GLU A 14 -28.51 0.29 0.57
N ALA A 15 -28.72 0.01 1.87
CA ALA A 15 -29.00 -1.32 2.35
C ALA A 15 -30.39 -1.80 1.87
N PHE A 16 -30.59 -3.10 1.83
CA PHE A 16 -31.87 -3.68 1.50
C PHE A 16 -32.59 -4.20 2.75
N ASP A 17 -33.87 -3.88 2.85
CA ASP A 17 -34.70 -4.34 3.96
C ASP A 17 -35.30 -5.73 3.67
N TYR A 18 -35.15 -6.60 4.67
CA TYR A 18 -35.69 -7.96 4.65
C TYR A 18 -36.48 -8.21 5.94
N GLU A 19 -37.53 -9.04 5.85
CA GLU A 19 -38.21 -9.54 7.04
C GLU A 19 -37.28 -10.46 7.83
N ALA A 20 -37.16 -10.22 9.13
CA ALA A 20 -36.51 -11.14 10.04
C ALA A 20 -37.49 -12.22 10.50
N PRO A 21 -37.30 -13.50 10.12
CA PRO A 21 -38.25 -14.58 10.47
C PRO A 21 -38.43 -14.72 11.99
N GLU A 22 -39.63 -15.09 12.43
CA GLU A 22 -39.88 -15.40 13.83
C GLU A 22 -38.93 -16.52 14.30
N GLY A 23 -38.30 -16.34 15.46
CA GLY A 23 -37.30 -17.26 16.01
C GLY A 23 -35.88 -17.07 15.51
N MET A 24 -35.62 -16.25 14.48
CA MET A 24 -34.27 -15.91 14.04
C MET A 24 -33.79 -14.66 14.78
N ALA A 25 -32.91 -14.87 15.78
CA ALA A 25 -32.26 -13.76 16.47
C ALA A 25 -31.16 -13.16 15.58
N LEU A 26 -31.41 -11.97 15.02
CA LEU A 26 -30.44 -11.22 14.24
C LEU A 26 -29.94 -9.99 15.01
N ALA A 27 -28.67 -9.72 14.88
CA ALA A 27 -28.02 -8.54 15.45
C ALA A 27 -27.16 -7.85 14.38
N ARG A 28 -26.82 -6.59 14.62
CA ARG A 28 -25.89 -5.82 13.78
C ARG A 28 -24.54 -6.53 13.67
N GLY A 29 -24.04 -6.65 12.46
CA GLY A 29 -22.80 -7.36 12.16
C GLY A 29 -23.00 -8.84 11.79
N ASP A 30 -24.17 -9.43 12.08
CA ASP A 30 -24.45 -10.82 11.68
C ASP A 30 -24.39 -10.97 10.17
N GLN A 31 -23.84 -12.10 9.74
CA GLN A 31 -23.80 -12.46 8.34
C GLN A 31 -24.99 -13.31 8.00
N VAL A 32 -25.66 -12.95 6.91
CA VAL A 32 -26.91 -13.58 6.47
C VAL A 32 -26.87 -13.96 5.00
N ALA A 33 -27.65 -14.98 4.64
CA ALA A 33 -28.01 -15.28 3.27
C ALA A 33 -29.36 -14.64 2.97
N VAL A 34 -29.41 -13.81 1.94
CA VAL A 34 -30.64 -13.09 1.53
C VAL A 34 -30.93 -13.28 0.06
N PRO A 35 -32.23 -13.36 -0.34
CA PRO A 35 -32.62 -13.53 -1.73
C PRO A 35 -32.52 -12.19 -2.47
N LEU A 36 -31.74 -12.15 -3.56
CA LEU A 36 -31.70 -11.04 -4.51
C LEU A 36 -32.04 -11.57 -5.93
N GLY A 37 -33.25 -11.28 -6.39
CA GLY A 37 -33.79 -11.93 -7.59
C GLY A 37 -33.90 -13.46 -7.38
N PRO A 38 -33.33 -14.28 -8.28
CA PRO A 38 -33.32 -15.74 -8.16
C PRO A 38 -32.10 -16.28 -7.36
N ARG A 39 -31.22 -15.43 -6.88
CA ARG A 39 -29.95 -15.82 -6.22
C ARG A 39 -30.00 -15.54 -4.73
N LEU A 40 -29.36 -16.42 -3.95
CA LEU A 40 -29.00 -16.12 -2.58
C LEU A 40 -27.64 -15.42 -2.54
N ILE A 41 -27.58 -14.31 -1.83
CA ILE A 41 -26.37 -13.51 -1.70
C ILE A 41 -26.04 -13.36 -0.21
N ARG A 42 -24.76 -13.44 0.13
CA ARG A 42 -24.27 -13.12 1.46
C ARG A 42 -24.34 -11.61 1.68
N GLY A 43 -24.94 -11.20 2.80
CA GLY A 43 -24.95 -9.83 3.27
C GLY A 43 -24.57 -9.73 4.75
N VAL A 44 -24.46 -8.50 5.23
CA VAL A 44 -24.21 -8.17 6.64
C VAL A 44 -25.36 -7.33 7.16
N VAL A 45 -25.90 -7.68 8.30
CA VAL A 45 -26.95 -6.92 8.97
C VAL A 45 -26.38 -5.59 9.47
N ALA A 46 -26.90 -4.49 8.91
CA ALA A 46 -26.55 -3.13 9.34
C ALA A 46 -27.37 -2.71 10.56
N GLU A 47 -28.65 -3.02 10.56
CA GLU A 47 -29.57 -2.65 11.60
C GLU A 47 -30.73 -3.64 11.68
N VAL A 48 -31.32 -3.79 12.88
CA VAL A 48 -32.59 -4.53 13.07
C VAL A 48 -33.55 -3.62 13.80
N PHE A 49 -34.74 -3.44 13.24
CA PHE A 49 -35.74 -2.55 13.79
C PHE A 49 -37.16 -3.14 13.67
N GLU A 50 -38.11 -2.60 14.43
CA GLU A 50 -39.50 -2.98 14.34
C GLU A 50 -40.28 -1.92 13.55
N THR A 51 -41.17 -2.38 12.66
CA THR A 51 -42.05 -1.50 11.90
C THR A 51 -43.52 -1.96 12.02
N THR A 52 -44.42 -1.01 12.14
CA THR A 52 -45.85 -1.25 12.29
C THR A 52 -46.59 -1.37 10.94
N GLY A 53 -45.94 -1.10 9.83
CA GLY A 53 -46.52 -1.25 8.48
C GLY A 53 -45.49 -0.90 7.40
N SER A 54 -45.28 -1.82 6.47
CA SER A 54 -44.65 -1.54 5.20
C SER A 54 -45.67 -1.80 4.10
N ASN A 55 -45.87 -0.83 3.22
CA ASN A 55 -46.72 -1.00 2.01
C ASN A 55 -46.05 -1.97 0.99
N ARG A 56 -44.87 -2.50 1.26
CA ARG A 56 -44.15 -3.44 0.40
C ARG A 56 -44.00 -4.77 1.14
N ARG A 57 -44.32 -5.85 0.47
CA ARG A 57 -44.05 -7.22 0.92
C ARG A 57 -42.53 -7.43 0.87
N LEU A 58 -41.87 -7.44 2.04
CA LEU A 58 -40.47 -7.75 2.13
C LEU A 58 -40.22 -9.23 1.92
N LYS A 59 -39.07 -9.56 1.33
CA LYS A 59 -38.60 -10.95 1.30
C LYS A 59 -37.95 -11.26 2.66
N ALA A 60 -38.05 -12.52 3.10
CA ALA A 60 -37.45 -12.94 4.36
C ALA A 60 -35.95 -13.19 4.22
N VAL A 61 -35.20 -12.99 5.30
CA VAL A 61 -33.84 -13.52 5.44
C VAL A 61 -33.91 -15.03 5.38
N GLU A 62 -33.15 -15.66 4.48
CA GLU A 62 -33.15 -17.11 4.29
C GLU A 62 -32.51 -17.85 5.46
N SER A 63 -31.31 -17.40 5.87
CA SER A 63 -30.60 -17.98 7.00
C SER A 63 -29.58 -17.00 7.59
N ARG A 64 -29.33 -17.13 8.89
CA ARG A 64 -28.16 -16.60 9.55
C ARG A 64 -27.00 -17.56 9.29
N LEU A 65 -25.84 -17.03 8.91
CA LEU A 65 -24.64 -17.83 8.65
C LEU A 65 -23.88 -18.08 9.96
N ASP A 66 -23.21 -19.24 10.07
CA ASP A 66 -22.39 -19.61 11.24
C ASP A 66 -21.02 -18.91 11.28
N ASP A 67 -20.80 -17.97 10.38
CA ASP A 67 -19.58 -17.16 10.36
C ASP A 67 -19.63 -16.09 11.48
N PRO A 68 -18.49 -15.71 12.06
CA PRO A 68 -18.44 -14.67 13.09
C PRO A 68 -19.05 -13.35 12.60
N ALA A 69 -19.80 -12.71 13.47
CA ALA A 69 -20.32 -11.37 13.22
C ALA A 69 -19.18 -10.35 13.09
N LEU A 70 -19.38 -9.31 12.26
CA LEU A 70 -18.44 -8.19 12.23
C LEU A 70 -18.58 -7.36 13.52
N PRO A 71 -17.47 -7.02 14.19
CA PRO A 71 -17.49 -6.18 15.37
C PRO A 71 -18.14 -4.80 15.12
N ALA A 72 -18.77 -4.24 16.15
CA ALA A 72 -19.46 -2.95 16.03
C ALA A 72 -18.56 -1.82 15.51
N GLY A 73 -17.31 -1.74 15.99
CA GLY A 73 -16.35 -0.75 15.53
C GLY A 73 -16.03 -0.86 14.04
N VAL A 74 -15.96 -2.10 13.50
CA VAL A 74 -15.77 -2.32 12.06
C VAL A 74 -17.01 -1.89 11.27
N MET A 75 -18.21 -2.18 11.78
CA MET A 75 -19.45 -1.76 11.13
C MET A 75 -19.56 -0.23 11.09
N ASP A 76 -19.27 0.45 12.21
CA ASP A 76 -19.25 1.93 12.29
C ASP A 76 -18.22 2.52 11.31
N PHE A 77 -17.04 1.89 11.23
CA PHE A 77 -15.97 2.31 10.30
C PHE A 77 -16.39 2.13 8.84
N VAL A 78 -16.95 0.99 8.47
CA VAL A 78 -17.41 0.70 7.10
C VAL A 78 -18.49 1.68 6.66
N GLU A 79 -19.46 1.97 7.51
CA GLU A 79 -20.51 2.94 7.22
C GLU A 79 -19.95 4.37 7.13
N TRP A 80 -19.05 4.75 8.03
CA TRP A 80 -18.40 6.06 7.99
C TRP A 80 -17.57 6.21 6.70
N ALA A 81 -16.76 5.18 6.34
CA ALA A 81 -15.91 5.19 5.15
C ALA A 81 -16.75 5.30 3.87
N GLY A 82 -17.87 4.58 3.78
CA GLY A 82 -18.80 4.70 2.67
C GLY A 82 -19.39 6.11 2.53
N ARG A 83 -19.80 6.72 3.65
CA ARG A 83 -20.30 8.10 3.65
C ARG A 83 -19.24 9.12 3.29
N TRP A 84 -18.01 8.93 3.74
CA TRP A 84 -16.88 9.83 3.48
C TRP A 84 -16.43 9.80 2.03
N THR A 85 -16.28 8.61 1.47
CA THR A 85 -15.79 8.40 0.10
C THR A 85 -16.90 8.43 -0.95
N LEU A 86 -18.17 8.59 -0.54
CA LEU A 86 -19.35 8.48 -1.39
C LEU A 86 -19.42 7.13 -2.13
N SER A 87 -18.88 6.09 -1.51
CA SER A 87 -18.89 4.73 -2.03
C SER A 87 -20.11 3.95 -1.54
N PRO A 88 -20.60 2.98 -2.30
CA PRO A 88 -21.68 2.11 -1.87
C PRO A 88 -21.34 1.37 -0.57
N PRO A 89 -22.17 1.44 0.46
CA PRO A 89 -21.86 0.85 1.78
C PRO A 89 -21.69 -0.66 1.71
N GLY A 90 -22.41 -1.34 0.82
CA GLY A 90 -22.27 -2.78 0.61
C GLY A 90 -20.92 -3.20 0.02
N GLU A 91 -20.31 -2.38 -0.83
CA GLU A 91 -18.96 -2.63 -1.34
C GLU A 91 -17.89 -2.42 -0.24
N MET A 92 -18.08 -1.43 0.63
CA MET A 92 -17.22 -1.24 1.80
C MET A 92 -17.30 -2.44 2.76
N ALA A 93 -18.51 -2.91 3.08
CA ALA A 93 -18.72 -4.12 3.89
C ALA A 93 -18.09 -5.37 3.24
N ALA A 94 -18.18 -5.49 1.91
CA ALA A 94 -17.54 -6.57 1.17
C ALA A 94 -16.02 -6.61 1.35
N THR A 95 -15.37 -5.46 1.57
CA THR A 95 -13.93 -5.39 1.83
C THR A 95 -13.59 -5.99 3.19
N ALA A 96 -14.43 -5.77 4.22
CA ALA A 96 -14.27 -6.38 5.54
C ALA A 96 -14.46 -7.92 5.51
N LEU A 97 -15.25 -8.44 4.56
CA LEU A 97 -15.50 -9.87 4.37
C LEU A 97 -14.51 -10.56 3.41
N LYS A 98 -13.57 -9.82 2.82
CA LYS A 98 -12.72 -10.33 1.74
C LYS A 98 -11.91 -11.58 2.12
N GLY A 99 -11.49 -11.70 3.36
CA GLY A 99 -10.79 -12.89 3.88
C GLY A 99 -11.67 -14.15 3.91
N GLN A 100 -12.95 -14.02 4.24
CA GLN A 100 -13.87 -15.14 4.35
C GLN A 100 -14.31 -15.77 3.01
N ARG A 101 -14.17 -15.05 1.91
CA ARG A 101 -14.48 -15.57 0.57
C ARG A 101 -13.51 -16.67 0.12
N ALA A 102 -12.36 -16.78 0.76
CA ALA A 102 -11.41 -17.85 0.49
C ALA A 102 -11.89 -19.19 1.06
N PRO A 103 -11.56 -20.33 0.42
CA PRO A 103 -11.91 -21.63 0.94
C PRO A 103 -11.25 -21.85 2.31
N ARG A 104 -11.92 -22.56 3.21
CA ARG A 104 -11.29 -22.99 4.46
C ARG A 104 -10.10 -23.88 4.14
N PRO A 105 -8.96 -23.73 4.89
CA PRO A 105 -7.87 -24.67 4.76
C PRO A 105 -8.41 -26.08 5.03
N ARG A 106 -7.90 -27.06 4.30
CA ARG A 106 -8.25 -28.44 4.58
C ARG A 106 -7.76 -28.80 6.00
N PRO A 107 -8.57 -29.51 6.81
CA PRO A 107 -8.10 -29.96 8.11
C PRO A 107 -6.83 -30.79 7.94
N GLU A 108 -5.86 -30.59 8.81
CA GLU A 108 -4.66 -31.41 8.85
C GLU A 108 -5.01 -32.78 9.40
N ARG A 109 -4.68 -33.81 8.65
CA ARG A 109 -4.76 -35.18 9.11
C ARG A 109 -3.55 -35.50 9.99
N ARG A 110 -3.76 -35.59 11.28
CA ARG A 110 -2.73 -36.01 12.24
C ARG A 110 -3.04 -37.36 12.79
N VAL A 111 -2.00 -38.07 13.18
CA VAL A 111 -2.07 -39.39 13.81
C VAL A 111 -1.94 -39.21 15.34
N ARG A 112 -2.82 -39.81 16.08
CA ARG A 112 -2.82 -39.84 17.54
C ARG A 112 -2.93 -41.29 18.07
N ARG A 113 -2.36 -41.55 19.24
CA ARG A 113 -2.48 -42.85 19.89
C ARG A 113 -3.90 -43.04 20.45
N VAL A 114 -4.44 -44.27 20.34
CA VAL A 114 -5.75 -44.64 20.88
C VAL A 114 -5.56 -45.26 22.24
N GLY A 115 -5.60 -44.47 23.31
CA GLY A 115 -5.38 -44.94 24.68
C GLY A 115 -4.09 -45.74 24.82
N ASP A 116 -4.12 -46.80 25.65
CA ASP A 116 -2.97 -47.70 25.90
C ASP A 116 -2.94 -48.92 24.99
N ARG A 117 -3.63 -48.89 23.84
CA ARG A 117 -3.65 -50.04 22.91
C ARG A 117 -2.23 -50.38 22.43
N GLN A 118 -1.95 -51.70 22.48
CA GLN A 118 -0.69 -52.25 22.01
C GLN A 118 -0.87 -52.89 20.62
N PRO A 119 0.16 -52.82 19.77
CA PRO A 119 0.13 -53.46 18.45
C PRO A 119 0.09 -54.97 18.59
N ALA A 120 -0.63 -55.64 17.72
CA ALA A 120 -0.75 -57.11 17.70
C ALA A 120 0.61 -57.80 17.63
N ARG A 121 1.59 -57.16 17.01
CA ARG A 121 2.99 -57.64 16.99
C ARG A 121 3.91 -56.47 17.37
N VAL A 122 4.62 -56.63 18.50
CA VAL A 122 5.63 -55.66 18.94
C VAL A 122 6.92 -55.85 18.12
N THR A 123 7.37 -54.78 17.49
CA THR A 123 8.64 -54.75 16.76
C THR A 123 9.38 -53.44 17.07
N PRO A 124 10.75 -53.40 16.99
CA PRO A 124 11.49 -52.16 17.26
C PRO A 124 10.99 -50.95 16.47
N ALA A 125 10.62 -51.16 15.18
CA ALA A 125 10.07 -50.12 14.35
C ALA A 125 8.72 -49.57 14.84
N ARG A 126 7.83 -50.42 15.31
CA ARG A 126 6.52 -50.04 15.86
C ARG A 126 6.63 -49.36 17.23
N THR A 127 7.52 -49.89 18.08
CA THR A 127 7.83 -49.26 19.38
C THR A 127 8.40 -47.88 19.19
N GLY A 128 9.36 -47.70 18.27
CA GLY A 128 9.93 -46.38 17.93
C GLY A 128 8.88 -45.37 17.44
N VAL A 129 7.86 -45.82 16.69
CA VAL A 129 6.74 -44.93 16.27
C VAL A 129 5.94 -44.47 17.48
N LEU A 130 5.63 -45.37 18.43
CA LEU A 130 4.85 -45.02 19.61
C LEU A 130 5.63 -44.13 20.58
N GLU A 131 6.93 -44.34 20.72
CA GLU A 131 7.83 -43.49 21.51
C GLU A 131 7.99 -42.09 20.89
N ALA A 132 8.20 -42.02 19.57
CA ALA A 132 8.30 -40.74 18.83
C ALA A 132 7.00 -39.93 18.90
N LEU A 133 5.85 -40.60 18.92
CA LEU A 133 4.55 -39.93 19.00
C LEU A 133 4.23 -39.47 20.44
N GLY A 134 4.49 -40.28 21.44
CA GLY A 134 4.10 -40.04 22.83
C GLY A 134 2.59 -39.78 22.96
N GLU A 135 2.23 -38.75 23.71
CA GLU A 135 0.83 -38.30 23.87
C GLU A 135 0.44 -37.21 22.83
N ARG A 136 1.33 -36.87 21.89
CA ARG A 136 1.12 -35.82 20.90
C ARG A 136 0.35 -36.34 19.69
N SER A 137 -0.10 -35.41 18.84
CA SER A 137 -0.56 -35.73 17.49
C SER A 137 0.44 -35.19 16.47
N MET A 138 0.80 -35.97 15.47
CA MET A 138 1.74 -35.61 14.43
C MET A 138 1.20 -35.96 13.03
N ALA A 139 1.65 -35.25 11.97
CA ALA A 139 1.38 -35.68 10.61
C ALA A 139 2.04 -37.08 10.38
N GLY A 140 1.35 -37.96 9.69
CA GLY A 140 1.85 -39.35 9.53
C GLY A 140 3.22 -39.43 8.83
N ALA A 141 3.51 -38.52 7.91
CA ALA A 141 4.82 -38.43 7.25
C ALA A 141 5.94 -37.95 8.20
N ASP A 142 5.62 -37.01 9.08
CA ASP A 142 6.57 -36.45 10.06
C ASP A 142 6.84 -37.48 11.17
N LEU A 143 5.81 -38.23 11.58
CA LEU A 143 5.94 -39.33 12.54
C LEU A 143 6.83 -40.43 11.96
N ALA A 144 6.62 -40.82 10.71
CA ALA A 144 7.47 -41.82 10.04
C ALA A 144 8.94 -41.38 10.00
N ARG A 145 9.18 -40.10 9.70
CA ARG A 145 10.53 -39.51 9.68
C ARG A 145 11.14 -39.44 11.08
N ALA A 146 10.40 -39.00 12.08
CA ALA A 146 10.87 -38.90 13.45
C ALA A 146 11.23 -40.28 14.05
N ALA A 147 10.46 -41.31 13.69
CA ALA A 147 10.70 -42.68 14.11
C ALA A 147 11.72 -43.46 13.25
N GLY A 148 12.22 -42.86 12.17
CA GLY A 148 13.16 -43.49 11.23
C GLY A 148 12.58 -44.70 10.50
N VAL A 149 11.26 -44.73 10.23
CA VAL A 149 10.56 -45.85 9.60
C VAL A 149 9.85 -45.46 8.31
N SER A 150 9.43 -46.44 7.50
CA SER A 150 8.58 -46.19 6.36
C SER A 150 7.15 -45.81 6.77
N SER A 151 6.46 -45.03 5.93
CA SER A 151 5.04 -44.69 6.14
C SER A 151 4.11 -45.92 6.26
N GLY A 152 4.52 -47.07 5.71
CA GLY A 152 3.81 -48.35 5.82
C GLY A 152 3.69 -48.85 7.26
N VAL A 153 4.69 -48.60 8.10
CA VAL A 153 4.64 -49.00 9.54
C VAL A 153 3.60 -48.16 10.28
N VAL A 154 3.56 -46.85 10.02
CA VAL A 154 2.55 -45.96 10.61
C VAL A 154 1.15 -46.35 10.12
N LYS A 155 0.99 -46.64 8.83
CA LYS A 155 -0.28 -47.10 8.28
C LYS A 155 -0.73 -48.41 8.89
N GLY A 156 0.15 -49.41 9.07
CA GLY A 156 -0.18 -50.68 9.72
C GLY A 156 -0.68 -50.50 11.15
N LEU A 157 -0.12 -49.56 11.93
CA LEU A 157 -0.60 -49.24 13.26
C LEU A 157 -1.98 -48.55 13.25
N ILE A 158 -2.28 -47.77 12.18
CA ILE A 158 -3.61 -47.19 11.99
C ILE A 158 -4.62 -48.29 11.64
N ASP A 159 -4.28 -49.15 10.72
CA ASP A 159 -5.15 -50.26 10.29
C ASP A 159 -5.45 -51.23 11.45
N GLU A 160 -4.53 -51.40 12.39
CA GLU A 160 -4.72 -52.20 13.65
C GLU A 160 -5.50 -51.44 14.74
N GLY A 161 -5.80 -50.14 14.52
CA GLY A 161 -6.52 -49.29 15.49
C GLY A 161 -5.70 -48.94 16.76
N VAL A 162 -4.37 -49.06 16.70
CA VAL A 162 -3.44 -48.58 17.74
C VAL A 162 -3.25 -47.07 17.62
N LEU A 163 -3.26 -46.59 16.38
CA LEU A 163 -3.27 -45.17 16.03
C LEU A 163 -4.58 -44.82 15.31
N GLU A 164 -5.06 -43.61 15.50
CA GLU A 164 -6.21 -43.07 14.77
C GLU A 164 -5.83 -41.79 13.99
N ILE A 165 -6.51 -41.57 12.89
CA ILE A 165 -6.40 -40.29 12.16
C ILE A 165 -7.41 -39.31 12.76
N VAL A 166 -6.92 -38.22 13.31
CA VAL A 166 -7.74 -37.10 13.78
C VAL A 166 -7.61 -35.94 12.79
N GLU A 167 -8.74 -35.46 12.35
CA GLU A 167 -8.76 -34.23 11.57
C GLU A 167 -8.75 -33.04 12.52
N ILE A 168 -7.61 -32.40 12.61
CA ILE A 168 -7.46 -31.14 13.36
C ILE A 168 -7.73 -30.01 12.38
N ALA A 169 -8.74 -29.19 12.69
CA ALA A 169 -8.92 -27.96 11.96
C ALA A 169 -7.56 -27.25 11.93
N ALA A 170 -7.11 -26.86 10.73
CA ALA A 170 -5.90 -26.06 10.57
C ALA A 170 -6.13 -24.69 11.21
N ALA A 171 -6.20 -24.68 12.54
CA ALA A 171 -6.20 -23.45 13.32
C ALA A 171 -4.82 -22.85 13.11
N ALA A 172 -4.73 -21.71 12.43
CA ALA A 172 -3.51 -20.95 12.40
C ALA A 172 -3.21 -20.56 13.85
N ALA A 173 -2.33 -21.31 14.49
CA ALA A 173 -1.69 -20.83 15.70
C ALA A 173 -0.79 -19.69 15.26
N PHE A 174 -1.16 -18.48 15.63
CA PHE A 174 -0.23 -17.34 15.64
C PHE A 174 0.40 -17.37 17.03
N ASP A 175 1.72 -17.52 17.06
CA ASP A 175 2.45 -17.49 18.32
C ASP A 175 2.24 -16.12 18.97
N ARG A 176 2.12 -16.10 20.28
CA ARG A 176 2.01 -14.85 21.02
C ARG A 176 3.36 -14.14 21.02
N PRO A 177 3.39 -12.84 20.66
CA PRO A 177 4.60 -12.05 20.77
C PRO A 177 5.03 -11.92 22.24
N ASP A 178 6.30 -12.24 22.51
CA ASP A 178 6.91 -12.03 23.83
C ASP A 178 7.48 -10.61 23.91
N PRO A 179 6.91 -9.71 24.73
CA PRO A 179 7.41 -8.34 24.86
C PRO A 179 8.82 -8.26 25.45
N ASP A 180 9.34 -9.32 26.06
CA ASP A 180 10.64 -9.36 26.72
C ASP A 180 11.71 -10.15 25.95
N HIS A 181 11.40 -10.70 24.79
CA HIS A 181 12.27 -11.60 24.02
C HIS A 181 13.61 -10.96 23.64
N ALA A 182 13.63 -9.82 22.97
CA ALA A 182 14.86 -9.12 22.55
C ALA A 182 14.65 -7.59 22.49
N PRO A 183 14.65 -6.89 23.64
CA PRO A 183 14.45 -5.45 23.69
C PRO A 183 15.54 -4.69 22.93
N ALA A 184 15.15 -3.67 22.16
CA ALA A 184 16.12 -2.79 21.50
C ALA A 184 16.75 -1.80 22.48
N THR A 185 18.04 -1.50 22.28
CA THR A 185 18.68 -0.39 22.98
C THR A 185 18.31 0.92 22.30
N LEU A 186 17.52 1.72 22.97
CA LEU A 186 17.05 3.02 22.47
C LEU A 186 17.94 4.15 22.95
N ASN A 187 18.14 5.17 22.11
CA ASN A 187 18.67 6.46 22.56
C ASN A 187 17.60 7.28 23.30
N GLY A 188 17.97 8.45 23.83
CA GLY A 188 17.06 9.28 24.62
C GLY A 188 15.78 9.68 23.89
N ASP A 189 15.88 10.14 22.64
CA ASP A 189 14.72 10.57 21.82
C ASP A 189 13.82 9.37 21.48
N GLN A 190 14.39 8.25 21.10
CA GLN A 190 13.65 7.01 20.82
C GLN A 190 12.93 6.49 22.05
N ALA A 191 13.60 6.51 23.22
CA ALA A 191 13.01 6.07 24.48
C ALA A 191 11.86 6.97 24.92
N ALA A 192 12.02 8.29 24.77
CA ALA A 192 10.97 9.27 25.05
C ALA A 192 9.76 9.08 24.11
N ALA A 193 10.02 8.91 22.80
CA ALA A 193 8.96 8.64 21.83
C ALA A 193 8.23 7.32 22.13
N ALA A 194 8.96 6.23 22.39
CA ALA A 194 8.37 4.94 22.75
C ALA A 194 7.52 5.02 24.03
N ALA A 195 7.96 5.81 25.02
CA ALA A 195 7.17 6.04 26.23
C ALA A 195 5.88 6.81 25.94
N ALA A 196 5.96 7.94 25.22
CA ALA A 196 4.81 8.77 24.88
C ALA A 196 3.77 7.99 24.06
N LEU A 197 4.22 7.16 23.09
CA LEU A 197 3.35 6.29 22.32
C LEU A 197 2.66 5.23 23.20
N ALA A 198 3.40 4.56 24.08
CA ALA A 198 2.83 3.55 24.97
C ALA A 198 1.83 4.15 25.95
N ASP A 199 2.15 5.30 26.54
CA ASP A 199 1.26 6.03 27.46
C ASP A 199 -0.03 6.48 26.75
N GLY A 200 0.09 6.93 25.49
CA GLY A 200 -1.07 7.29 24.68
C GLY A 200 -2.00 6.11 24.36
N VAL A 201 -1.43 4.90 24.15
CA VAL A 201 -2.23 3.69 23.94
C VAL A 201 -2.87 3.20 25.24
N THR A 202 -2.10 3.14 26.32
CA THR A 202 -2.57 2.63 27.63
C THR A 202 -3.57 3.57 28.30
N GLY A 203 -3.42 4.89 28.09
CA GLY A 203 -4.38 5.90 28.56
C GLY A 203 -5.77 5.78 27.91
N GLY A 204 -5.88 5.05 26.82
CA GLY A 204 -7.13 4.83 26.09
C GLY A 204 -7.63 6.05 25.33
N GLY A 205 -8.68 5.85 24.54
CA GLY A 205 -9.24 6.91 23.70
C GLY A 205 -8.48 7.12 22.39
N PHE A 206 -8.95 8.07 21.60
CA PHE A 206 -8.31 8.42 20.33
C PHE A 206 -7.09 9.33 20.56
N ARG A 207 -5.92 8.87 20.19
CA ARG A 207 -4.66 9.63 20.31
C ARG A 207 -3.88 9.52 18.99
N PRO A 208 -3.86 10.57 18.17
CA PRO A 208 -3.06 10.59 16.94
C PRO A 208 -1.67 11.16 17.22
N PHE A 209 -0.66 10.49 16.68
CA PHE A 209 0.75 10.86 16.78
C PHE A 209 1.36 11.03 15.39
N LEU A 210 2.22 12.03 15.24
CA LEU A 210 3.23 12.09 14.18
C LEU A 210 4.58 11.67 14.78
N LEU A 211 5.12 10.55 14.30
CA LEU A 211 6.50 10.13 14.60
C LEU A 211 7.40 10.58 13.45
N ASP A 212 7.96 11.75 13.60
CA ASP A 212 8.79 12.44 12.62
C ASP A 212 10.28 12.20 12.91
N GLY A 213 10.99 11.64 11.97
CA GLY A 213 12.42 11.41 12.16
C GLY A 213 13.12 11.11 10.85
N VAL A 214 14.32 11.61 10.68
CA VAL A 214 15.13 11.39 9.48
C VAL A 214 15.30 9.92 9.13
N THR A 215 15.65 9.63 7.88
CA THR A 215 15.90 8.25 7.45
C THR A 215 16.98 7.62 8.31
N GLY A 216 16.68 6.46 8.92
CA GLY A 216 17.61 5.78 9.83
C GLY A 216 17.61 6.29 11.28
N SER A 217 16.65 7.14 11.69
CA SER A 217 16.52 7.61 13.08
C SER A 217 16.00 6.56 14.07
N GLY A 218 15.61 5.37 13.63
CA GLY A 218 15.09 4.30 14.48
C GLY A 218 13.61 4.44 14.83
N LYS A 219 12.80 5.04 13.95
CA LYS A 219 11.34 5.12 14.11
C LYS A 219 10.73 3.75 14.38
N THR A 220 11.19 2.73 13.62
CA THR A 220 10.70 1.35 13.77
C THR A 220 10.97 0.82 15.17
N GLU A 221 12.17 0.98 15.69
CA GLU A 221 12.54 0.56 17.04
C GLU A 221 11.67 1.26 18.08
N ALA A 222 11.44 2.57 17.92
CA ALA A 222 10.63 3.34 18.85
C ALA A 222 9.18 2.83 18.92
N TYR A 223 8.52 2.59 17.79
CA TYR A 223 7.16 2.07 17.84
C TYR A 223 7.09 0.58 18.21
N LEU A 224 8.09 -0.26 17.91
CA LEU A 224 8.13 -1.65 18.37
C LEU A 224 8.30 -1.74 19.88
N GLU A 225 9.12 -0.89 20.49
CA GLU A 225 9.24 -0.82 21.94
C GLU A 225 7.97 -0.27 22.63
N ALA A 226 7.27 0.66 21.98
CA ALA A 226 5.94 1.08 22.42
C ALA A 226 4.95 -0.08 22.39
N ILE A 227 4.94 -0.89 21.30
CA ILE A 227 4.10 -2.09 21.20
C ILE A 227 4.44 -3.09 22.31
N ALA A 228 5.73 -3.31 22.60
CA ALA A 228 6.15 -4.19 23.69
C ALA A 228 5.59 -3.75 25.05
N ARG A 229 5.64 -2.46 25.35
CA ARG A 229 5.06 -1.88 26.58
C ARG A 229 3.53 -2.09 26.65
N VAL A 230 2.85 -1.87 25.52
CA VAL A 230 1.40 -2.09 25.42
C VAL A 230 1.07 -3.56 25.67
N LEU A 231 1.76 -4.49 25.06
CA LEU A 231 1.51 -5.94 25.22
C LEU A 231 1.80 -6.45 26.64
N ARG A 232 2.72 -5.82 27.38
CA ARG A 232 2.93 -6.12 28.81
C ARG A 232 1.74 -5.74 29.66
N THR A 233 1.10 -4.61 29.38
CA THR A 233 -0.04 -4.08 30.15
C THR A 233 -1.38 -4.65 29.69
N ASP A 234 -1.51 -4.91 28.39
CA ASP A 234 -2.70 -5.45 27.75
C ASP A 234 -2.33 -6.59 26.77
N PRO A 235 -2.15 -7.83 27.29
CA PRO A 235 -1.78 -8.98 26.46
C PRO A 235 -2.81 -9.36 25.39
N ALA A 236 -4.03 -8.83 25.47
CA ALA A 236 -5.08 -9.03 24.47
C ALA A 236 -5.07 -7.96 23.38
N ALA A 237 -4.27 -6.92 23.52
CA ALA A 237 -4.21 -5.82 22.55
C ALA A 237 -3.91 -6.33 21.14
N GLN A 238 -4.66 -5.79 20.18
CA GLN A 238 -4.43 -6.04 18.77
C GLN A 238 -3.86 -4.77 18.12
N ILE A 239 -2.80 -4.95 17.34
CA ILE A 239 -2.02 -3.90 16.71
C ILE A 239 -2.02 -4.13 15.20
N LEU A 240 -2.29 -3.07 14.44
CA LEU A 240 -2.21 -3.05 13.00
C LEU A 240 -1.04 -2.17 12.55
N ILE A 241 -0.11 -2.72 11.78
CA ILE A 241 0.97 -1.99 11.14
C ILE A 241 0.72 -1.99 9.64
N LEU A 242 0.54 -0.80 9.07
CA LEU A 242 0.34 -0.59 7.64
C LEU A 242 1.64 -0.20 6.97
N LEU A 243 1.94 -0.85 5.86
CA LEU A 243 3.08 -0.58 5.00
C LEU A 243 2.63 -0.22 3.58
N PRO A 244 3.36 0.67 2.88
CA PRO A 244 3.00 1.09 1.53
C PRO A 244 3.19 -0.01 0.49
N GLU A 245 4.22 -0.83 0.62
CA GLU A 245 4.61 -1.83 -0.38
C GLU A 245 4.87 -3.22 0.23
N ILE A 246 4.57 -4.26 -0.56
CA ILE A 246 4.77 -5.66 -0.16
C ILE A 246 6.27 -5.97 0.03
N ALA A 247 7.16 -5.34 -0.74
CA ALA A 247 8.60 -5.56 -0.63
C ALA A 247 9.18 -5.15 0.73
N LEU A 248 8.64 -4.10 1.35
CA LEU A 248 9.05 -3.64 2.68
C LEU A 248 8.53 -4.54 3.80
N THR A 249 7.47 -5.30 3.54
CA THR A 249 6.79 -6.13 4.52
C THR A 249 7.73 -7.17 5.12
N GLN A 250 8.57 -7.81 4.30
CA GLN A 250 9.44 -8.90 4.78
C GLN A 250 10.52 -8.43 5.76
N ALA A 251 11.20 -7.32 5.48
CA ALA A 251 12.23 -6.78 6.37
C ALA A 251 11.62 -6.39 7.74
N LEU A 252 10.41 -5.83 7.73
CA LEU A 252 9.71 -5.51 8.98
C LEU A 252 9.25 -6.78 9.71
N ILE A 253 8.76 -7.81 9.00
CA ILE A 253 8.40 -9.10 9.59
C ILE A 253 9.59 -9.74 10.30
N GLU A 254 10.76 -9.74 9.66
CA GLU A 254 12.01 -10.24 10.25
C GLU A 254 12.39 -9.45 11.51
N ARG A 255 12.27 -8.12 11.49
CA ARG A 255 12.52 -7.26 12.66
C ARG A 255 11.52 -7.53 13.80
N ILE A 256 10.24 -7.66 13.49
CA ILE A 256 9.20 -8.00 14.49
C ILE A 256 9.49 -9.39 15.07
N THR A 257 9.80 -10.37 14.22
CA THR A 257 10.11 -11.73 14.66
C THR A 257 11.34 -11.76 15.55
N ALA A 258 12.41 -11.05 15.17
CA ALA A 258 13.61 -10.93 15.99
C ALA A 258 13.32 -10.22 17.33
N ARG A 259 12.45 -9.20 17.32
CA ARG A 259 12.11 -8.44 18.54
C ARG A 259 11.21 -9.18 19.51
N PHE A 260 10.23 -9.95 19.00
CA PHE A 260 9.17 -10.57 19.81
C PHE A 260 9.22 -12.08 19.86
N GLY A 261 10.16 -12.75 19.17
CA GLY A 261 10.22 -14.22 19.09
C GLY A 261 9.08 -14.86 18.29
N ALA A 262 8.15 -14.06 17.78
CA ALA A 262 6.95 -14.50 17.07
C ALA A 262 6.74 -13.70 15.79
N ALA A 263 6.43 -14.38 14.70
CA ALA A 263 6.12 -13.73 13.43
C ALA A 263 4.71 -13.10 13.46
N PRO A 264 4.54 -11.86 12.97
CA PRO A 264 3.23 -11.25 12.85
C PRO A 264 2.38 -11.92 11.76
N ALA A 265 1.07 -11.71 11.80
CA ALA A 265 0.21 -12.11 10.70
C ALA A 265 0.35 -11.16 9.52
N GLU A 266 0.39 -11.70 8.31
CA GLU A 266 0.53 -10.93 7.07
C GLU A 266 -0.81 -10.76 6.36
N TRP A 267 -1.07 -9.51 5.86
CA TRP A 267 -2.28 -9.23 5.10
C TRP A 267 -2.01 -8.34 3.88
N HIS A 268 -1.80 -8.98 2.73
CA HIS A 268 -1.62 -8.28 1.44
C HIS A 268 -2.02 -9.20 0.26
N SER A 269 -2.00 -8.67 -0.96
CA SER A 269 -2.41 -9.42 -2.17
C SER A 269 -1.56 -10.66 -2.46
N GLY A 270 -0.28 -10.65 -2.08
CA GLY A 270 0.64 -11.79 -2.24
C GLY A 270 0.40 -12.95 -1.26
N VAL A 271 -0.39 -12.77 -0.20
CA VAL A 271 -0.73 -13.85 0.73
C VAL A 271 -1.77 -14.77 0.11
N ALA A 272 -1.50 -16.09 0.14
CA ALA A 272 -2.40 -17.10 -0.40
C ALA A 272 -3.82 -17.00 0.22
N PRO A 273 -4.89 -17.19 -0.58
CA PRO A 273 -6.26 -17.04 -0.10
C PRO A 273 -6.61 -17.85 1.17
N PRO A 274 -6.21 -19.14 1.33
CA PRO A 274 -6.48 -19.88 2.56
C PRO A 274 -5.79 -19.27 3.79
N ARG A 275 -4.55 -18.74 3.62
CA ARG A 275 -3.83 -18.07 4.71
C ARG A 275 -4.51 -16.76 5.11
N ARG A 276 -5.01 -15.99 4.14
CA ARG A 276 -5.81 -14.79 4.45
C ARG A 276 -7.06 -15.11 5.24
N ARG A 277 -7.74 -16.24 4.96
CA ARG A 277 -8.87 -16.68 5.75
C ARG A 277 -8.47 -16.99 7.19
N GLN A 278 -7.36 -17.71 7.40
CA GLN A 278 -6.81 -17.98 8.73
C GLN A 278 -6.51 -16.72 9.52
N VAL A 279 -5.88 -15.71 8.87
CA VAL A 279 -5.63 -14.40 9.49
C VAL A 279 -6.93 -13.74 9.89
N TRP A 280 -7.91 -13.68 8.98
CA TRP A 280 -9.21 -13.08 9.24
C TRP A 280 -9.92 -13.74 10.44
N GLU A 281 -9.97 -15.07 10.47
CA GLU A 281 -10.56 -15.87 11.57
C GLU A 281 -9.79 -15.69 12.88
N ALA A 282 -8.48 -15.57 12.86
CA ALA A 282 -7.67 -15.31 14.05
C ALA A 282 -7.87 -13.89 14.59
N VAL A 283 -7.96 -12.90 13.72
CA VAL A 283 -8.19 -11.50 14.11
C VAL A 283 -9.55 -11.31 14.77
N VAL A 284 -10.63 -11.84 14.17
CA VAL A 284 -11.98 -11.72 14.74
C VAL A 284 -12.14 -12.53 16.04
N ALA A 285 -11.33 -13.55 16.25
CA ALA A 285 -11.31 -14.34 17.48
C ALA A 285 -10.36 -13.77 18.56
N GLY A 286 -9.68 -12.64 18.30
CA GLY A 286 -8.70 -12.06 19.23
C GLY A 286 -7.45 -12.91 19.46
N ARG A 287 -7.15 -13.85 18.54
CA ARG A 287 -6.02 -14.79 18.65
C ARG A 287 -4.75 -14.34 17.92
N CYS A 288 -4.75 -13.13 17.41
CA CYS A 288 -3.62 -12.53 16.71
C CYS A 288 -3.39 -11.11 17.26
N ASN A 289 -2.22 -10.86 17.83
CA ASN A 289 -1.88 -9.58 18.43
C ASN A 289 -1.32 -8.58 17.42
N ILE A 290 -0.43 -8.99 16.51
CA ILE A 290 0.23 -8.09 15.55
C ILE A 290 -0.11 -8.52 14.13
N VAL A 291 -0.68 -7.60 13.36
CA VAL A 291 -0.94 -7.77 11.92
C VAL A 291 -0.11 -6.73 11.16
N VAL A 292 0.65 -7.19 10.18
CA VAL A 292 1.36 -6.35 9.22
C VAL A 292 0.68 -6.46 7.86
N GLY A 293 0.33 -5.34 7.25
CA GLY A 293 -0.37 -5.43 5.99
C GLY A 293 -0.40 -4.16 5.16
N ALA A 294 -0.91 -4.32 3.94
CA ALA A 294 -1.22 -3.20 3.07
C ALA A 294 -2.55 -2.52 3.48
N ARG A 295 -2.89 -1.42 2.82
CA ARG A 295 -4.09 -0.60 3.08
C ARG A 295 -5.40 -1.38 3.29
N SER A 296 -5.57 -2.54 2.65
CA SER A 296 -6.76 -3.38 2.83
C SER A 296 -6.86 -4.05 4.22
N ALA A 297 -5.77 -4.11 4.97
CA ALA A 297 -5.76 -4.61 6.35
C ALA A 297 -6.58 -3.71 7.29
N LEU A 298 -6.81 -2.45 6.90
CA LEU A 298 -7.72 -1.55 7.61
C LEU A 298 -9.17 -2.07 7.76
N PHE A 299 -9.58 -3.04 6.96
CA PHE A 299 -10.93 -3.60 7.03
C PHE A 299 -11.02 -4.92 7.79
N LEU A 300 -9.92 -5.39 8.38
CA LEU A 300 -9.92 -6.60 9.20
C LEU A 300 -10.78 -6.43 10.46
N PRO A 301 -11.49 -7.48 10.89
CA PRO A 301 -12.45 -7.39 11.99
C PRO A 301 -11.77 -7.54 13.37
N PHE A 302 -10.93 -6.57 13.74
CA PHE A 302 -10.33 -6.52 15.06
C PHE A 302 -11.40 -6.38 16.14
N VAL A 303 -11.27 -7.14 17.22
CA VAL A 303 -12.16 -7.08 18.40
C VAL A 303 -11.58 -6.24 19.53
N HIS A 304 -10.27 -6.02 19.53
CA HIS A 304 -9.56 -5.26 20.54
C HIS A 304 -8.41 -4.43 19.94
N LEU A 305 -8.74 -3.63 18.92
CA LEU A 305 -7.77 -2.76 18.26
C LEU A 305 -7.35 -1.62 19.20
N ARG A 306 -6.06 -1.57 19.53
CA ARG A 306 -5.51 -0.54 20.44
C ARG A 306 -4.59 0.43 19.74
N LEU A 307 -3.93 0.01 18.67
CA LEU A 307 -2.94 0.80 17.96
C LEU A 307 -2.97 0.52 16.45
N ILE A 308 -2.94 1.59 15.66
CA ILE A 308 -2.64 1.53 14.23
C ILE A 308 -1.34 2.28 13.98
N VAL A 309 -0.36 1.65 13.36
CA VAL A 309 0.85 2.30 12.86
C VAL A 309 0.75 2.40 11.35
N VAL A 310 0.96 3.58 10.79
CA VAL A 310 1.09 3.82 9.36
C VAL A 310 2.54 4.22 9.10
N ASP A 311 3.34 3.26 8.69
CA ASP A 311 4.76 3.51 8.41
C ASP A 311 4.93 4.04 6.99
N GLU A 312 5.83 5.00 6.79
CA GLU A 312 6.00 5.79 5.56
C GLU A 312 4.67 6.43 5.10
N GLU A 313 3.94 7.11 6.02
CA GLU A 313 2.57 7.61 5.86
C GLU A 313 2.36 8.50 4.63
N HIS A 314 3.44 9.15 4.17
CA HIS A 314 3.45 10.03 3.00
C HIS A 314 3.35 9.27 1.67
N ASP A 315 3.54 7.94 1.69
CA ASP A 315 3.64 7.17 0.46
C ASP A 315 2.34 7.15 -0.34
N SER A 316 2.47 7.44 -1.63
CA SER A 316 1.33 7.50 -2.54
C SER A 316 0.57 6.19 -2.73
N SER A 317 1.19 5.04 -2.42
CA SER A 317 0.55 3.72 -2.53
C SER A 317 -0.56 3.50 -1.50
N PHE A 318 -0.64 4.34 -0.45
CA PHE A 318 -1.80 4.36 0.44
C PHE A 318 -3.07 4.86 -0.25
N LYS A 319 -2.98 5.59 -1.37
CA LYS A 319 -4.14 5.93 -2.18
C LYS A 319 -4.57 4.74 -3.05
N GLN A 320 -5.82 4.33 -2.94
CA GLN A 320 -6.45 3.38 -3.84
C GLN A 320 -7.25 4.14 -4.89
N GLU A 321 -6.91 3.97 -6.16
CA GLU A 321 -7.51 4.69 -7.28
C GLU A 321 -8.44 3.79 -8.11
N GLU A 322 -8.35 2.47 -7.99
CA GLU A 322 -9.20 1.51 -8.67
C GLU A 322 -10.23 0.87 -7.75
N GLY A 323 -11.46 0.70 -8.24
CA GLY A 323 -12.57 0.15 -7.47
C GLY A 323 -13.09 1.15 -6.45
N LEU A 324 -13.00 0.82 -5.17
CA LEU A 324 -13.26 1.75 -4.07
C LEU A 324 -12.11 2.75 -3.96
N VAL A 325 -12.42 4.03 -4.08
CA VAL A 325 -11.41 5.09 -4.02
C VAL A 325 -11.30 5.63 -2.59
N TYR A 326 -10.12 5.46 -1.97
CA TYR A 326 -9.86 5.95 -0.61
C TYR A 326 -8.37 6.11 -0.35
N HIS A 327 -8.01 6.88 0.68
CA HIS A 327 -6.64 6.99 1.16
C HIS A 327 -6.45 6.20 2.47
N GLY A 328 -5.54 5.22 2.49
CA GLY A 328 -5.34 4.32 3.63
C GLY A 328 -4.90 5.04 4.91
N ARG A 329 -4.01 6.04 4.82
CA ARG A 329 -3.60 6.88 5.95
C ARG A 329 -4.80 7.57 6.60
N ASP A 330 -5.63 8.23 5.80
CA ASP A 330 -6.75 9.02 6.30
C ASP A 330 -7.83 8.11 6.91
N LEU A 331 -8.07 6.96 6.27
CA LEU A 331 -8.96 5.93 6.83
C LEU A 331 -8.40 5.30 8.12
N ALA A 332 -7.06 5.20 8.27
CA ALA A 332 -6.44 4.71 9.51
C ALA A 332 -6.72 5.65 10.69
N VAL A 333 -6.57 6.96 10.47
CA VAL A 333 -6.90 7.99 11.49
C VAL A 333 -8.38 7.94 11.85
N ALA A 334 -9.27 7.85 10.85
CA ALA A 334 -10.70 7.76 11.07
C ALA A 334 -11.09 6.49 11.83
N ARG A 335 -10.51 5.34 11.45
CA ARG A 335 -10.74 4.06 12.13
C ARG A 335 -10.29 4.11 13.58
N ALA A 336 -9.08 4.61 13.84
CA ALA A 336 -8.58 4.78 15.20
C ALA A 336 -9.52 5.65 16.05
N ARG A 337 -10.06 6.73 15.47
CA ARG A 337 -11.02 7.59 16.16
C ARG A 337 -12.32 6.87 16.51
N ILE A 338 -12.86 6.09 15.57
CA ILE A 338 -14.11 5.34 15.74
C ILE A 338 -13.94 4.25 16.81
N GLU A 339 -12.84 3.53 16.77
CA GLU A 339 -12.55 2.43 17.70
C GLU A 339 -11.88 2.90 19.01
N LYS A 340 -11.68 4.21 19.19
CA LYS A 340 -11.02 4.82 20.36
C LYS A 340 -9.62 4.23 20.61
N ALA A 341 -8.87 4.03 19.53
CA ALA A 341 -7.50 3.55 19.51
C ALA A 341 -6.51 4.69 19.27
N ALA A 342 -5.23 4.44 19.54
CA ALA A 342 -4.16 5.34 19.11
C ALA A 342 -3.79 5.08 17.64
N VAL A 343 -3.27 6.12 16.96
CA VAL A 343 -2.70 6.01 15.61
C VAL A 343 -1.38 6.73 15.53
N VAL A 344 -0.38 6.08 14.95
CA VAL A 344 0.96 6.62 14.72
C VAL A 344 1.17 6.75 13.22
N LEU A 345 1.43 7.96 12.75
CA LEU A 345 1.85 8.27 11.41
C LEU A 345 3.36 8.46 11.44
N ALA A 346 4.13 7.48 10.91
CA ALA A 346 5.58 7.50 10.96
C ALA A 346 6.15 7.87 9.58
N SER A 347 7.07 8.84 9.52
CA SER A 347 7.69 9.27 8.28
C SER A 347 8.99 10.02 8.50
N ALA A 348 9.90 9.96 7.51
CA ALA A 348 11.06 10.86 7.42
C ALA A 348 10.71 12.17 6.68
N THR A 349 9.70 12.10 5.84
CA THR A 349 9.21 13.21 5.02
C THR A 349 7.68 13.28 5.12
N PRO A 350 7.13 13.63 6.30
CA PRO A 350 5.69 13.63 6.51
C PRO A 350 4.93 14.42 5.45
N SER A 351 3.71 13.98 5.14
CA SER A 351 2.84 14.74 4.25
C SER A 351 2.46 16.08 4.86
N LEU A 352 2.19 17.06 4.01
CA LEU A 352 1.84 18.42 4.46
C LEU A 352 0.57 18.42 5.30
N GLU A 353 -0.40 17.57 5.01
CA GLU A 353 -1.61 17.42 5.82
C GLU A 353 -1.29 16.91 7.24
N THR A 354 -0.36 15.97 7.36
CA THR A 354 0.06 15.44 8.66
C THR A 354 0.86 16.48 9.44
N LEU A 355 1.80 17.17 8.80
CA LEU A 355 2.55 18.26 9.41
C LEU A 355 1.65 19.39 9.89
N TRP A 356 0.69 19.81 9.05
CA TRP A 356 -0.26 20.86 9.42
C TRP A 356 -1.12 20.47 10.64
N ASN A 357 -1.55 19.20 10.73
CA ASN A 357 -2.28 18.73 11.91
C ASN A 357 -1.39 18.69 13.17
N ALA A 358 -0.13 18.35 13.03
CA ALA A 358 0.84 18.34 14.13
C ALA A 358 1.17 19.78 14.59
N GLN A 359 1.42 20.71 13.67
CA GLN A 359 1.65 22.13 13.95
C GLN A 359 0.44 22.77 14.64
N ALA A 360 -0.78 22.39 14.24
CA ALA A 360 -2.02 22.88 14.87
C ALA A 360 -2.35 22.19 16.20
N GLY A 361 -1.48 21.35 16.75
CA GLY A 361 -1.68 20.64 18.02
C GLY A 361 -2.79 19.58 18.00
N ARG A 362 -3.22 19.14 16.80
CA ARG A 362 -4.21 18.08 16.65
C ARG A 362 -3.59 16.69 16.75
N TYR A 363 -2.30 16.58 16.42
CA TYR A 363 -1.49 15.37 16.54
C TYR A 363 -0.34 15.65 17.52
N ASP A 364 -0.05 14.71 18.38
CA ASP A 364 1.15 14.77 19.23
C ASP A 364 2.37 14.57 18.35
N TRP A 365 3.27 15.56 18.31
CA TRP A 365 4.44 15.55 17.43
C TRP A 365 5.67 15.04 18.18
N LEU A 366 6.11 13.84 17.83
CA LEU A 366 7.30 13.19 18.37
C LEU A 366 8.44 13.27 17.34
N LYS A 367 9.52 13.96 17.70
CA LYS A 367 10.66 14.20 16.82
C LYS A 367 11.83 13.31 17.20
N LEU A 368 12.43 12.62 16.21
CA LEU A 368 13.67 11.88 16.32
C LEU A 368 14.74 12.62 15.52
N GLY A 369 15.50 13.51 16.21
CA GLY A 369 16.36 14.50 15.56
C GLY A 369 17.63 13.95 14.92
N ALA A 370 18.12 12.79 15.34
CA ALA A 370 19.39 12.23 14.88
C ALA A 370 19.23 10.86 14.22
N ARG A 371 20.12 10.55 13.26
CA ARG A 371 20.31 9.17 12.79
C ARG A 371 20.85 8.31 13.93
N HIS A 372 20.49 7.03 13.91
CA HIS A 372 21.07 6.08 14.85
C HIS A 372 22.56 5.84 14.54
N GLY A 373 23.44 5.94 15.54
CA GLY A 373 24.88 5.78 15.41
C GLY A 373 25.60 7.03 14.88
N VAL A 374 26.73 6.84 14.22
CA VAL A 374 27.60 7.91 13.68
C VAL A 374 27.22 8.40 12.29
N ALA A 375 26.15 7.91 11.72
CA ALA A 375 25.76 8.23 10.36
C ALA A 375 25.29 9.69 10.22
N VAL A 376 25.94 10.44 9.33
CA VAL A 376 25.63 11.85 9.00
C VAL A 376 24.75 11.90 7.74
N MET A 377 23.95 12.96 7.59
CA MET A 377 23.24 13.22 6.34
C MET A 377 24.24 13.42 5.19
N PRO A 378 23.94 12.92 3.98
CA PRO A 378 24.82 13.10 2.84
C PRO A 378 24.93 14.59 2.47
N ASP A 379 26.07 14.98 1.94
CA ASP A 379 26.24 16.26 1.27
C ASP A 379 25.50 16.22 -0.08
N ILE A 380 24.62 17.19 -0.32
CA ILE A 380 23.77 17.24 -1.52
C ILE A 380 24.19 18.42 -2.38
N GLU A 381 24.66 18.13 -3.59
CA GLU A 381 25.12 19.08 -4.56
C GLU A 381 24.22 19.09 -5.80
N LEU A 382 23.83 20.30 -6.27
CA LEU A 382 23.09 20.47 -7.51
C LEU A 382 24.06 20.65 -8.69
N LEU A 383 23.95 19.79 -9.69
CA LEU A 383 24.72 19.89 -10.93
C LEU A 383 23.88 20.59 -11.99
N ASP A 384 24.21 21.85 -12.29
CA ASP A 384 23.57 22.66 -13.34
C ASP A 384 23.89 22.11 -14.74
N LEU A 385 22.92 21.47 -15.36
CA LEU A 385 23.07 20.89 -16.69
C LEU A 385 23.22 21.95 -17.82
N ARG A 386 22.97 23.23 -17.54
CA ARG A 386 23.24 24.33 -18.48
C ARG A 386 24.75 24.58 -18.57
N GLN A 387 25.50 24.31 -17.50
CA GLN A 387 26.96 24.44 -17.42
C GLN A 387 27.67 23.11 -17.73
N HIS A 388 27.03 21.99 -17.39
CA HIS A 388 27.58 20.64 -17.52
C HIS A 388 26.69 19.77 -18.41
N THR A 389 26.34 20.27 -19.58
CA THR A 389 25.45 19.57 -20.54
C THR A 389 26.10 18.21 -20.91
N PRO A 390 25.39 17.08 -20.76
CA PRO A 390 25.86 15.80 -21.24
C PRO A 390 26.02 15.80 -22.77
N ASP A 391 26.91 14.95 -23.27
CA ASP A 391 27.08 14.76 -24.71
C ASP A 391 25.76 14.27 -25.35
N PRO A 392 25.55 14.52 -26.65
CA PRO A 392 24.37 14.04 -27.35
C PRO A 392 24.16 12.54 -27.17
N GLN A 393 22.93 12.16 -26.77
CA GLN A 393 22.51 10.78 -26.49
C GLN A 393 23.12 10.15 -25.21
N THR A 394 23.76 10.92 -24.35
CA THR A 394 24.18 10.51 -23.01
C THR A 394 23.37 11.22 -21.93
N TRP A 395 23.40 10.71 -20.70
CA TRP A 395 22.57 11.16 -19.60
C TRP A 395 23.37 11.62 -18.38
N LEU A 396 24.62 11.15 -18.28
CA LEU A 396 25.50 11.48 -17.16
C LEU A 396 26.41 12.64 -17.53
N SER A 397 26.32 13.76 -16.79
CA SER A 397 27.24 14.88 -16.91
C SER A 397 28.66 14.50 -16.50
N GLN A 398 29.65 15.22 -16.99
CA GLN A 398 31.05 14.97 -16.66
C GLN A 398 31.32 14.95 -15.13
N PRO A 399 30.82 15.89 -14.30
CA PRO A 399 31.02 15.83 -12.85
C PRO A 399 30.46 14.56 -12.22
N LEU A 400 29.27 14.10 -12.66
CA LEU A 400 28.69 12.86 -12.14
C LEU A 400 29.51 11.64 -12.57
N ARG A 401 29.98 11.56 -13.81
CA ARG A 401 30.88 10.48 -14.29
C ARG A 401 32.16 10.41 -13.45
N LEU A 402 32.78 11.55 -13.15
CA LEU A 402 33.99 11.62 -12.31
C LEU A 402 33.70 11.12 -10.89
N ALA A 403 32.60 11.54 -10.28
CA ALA A 403 32.22 11.10 -8.94
C ALA A 403 31.95 9.58 -8.88
N VAL A 404 31.35 9.01 -9.92
CA VAL A 404 31.18 7.54 -10.04
C VAL A 404 32.55 6.84 -10.11
N ALA A 405 33.46 7.33 -10.96
CA ALA A 405 34.79 6.78 -11.10
C ALA A 405 35.59 6.81 -9.78
N GLU A 406 35.54 7.93 -9.07
CA GLU A 406 36.17 8.10 -7.74
C GLU A 406 35.59 7.13 -6.69
N THR A 407 34.26 6.91 -6.72
CA THR A 407 33.58 6.00 -5.82
C THR A 407 33.99 4.55 -6.08
N LEU A 408 34.03 4.14 -7.34
CA LEU A 408 34.52 2.82 -7.76
C LEU A 408 35.99 2.59 -7.35
N ALA A 409 36.84 3.61 -7.53
CA ALA A 409 38.26 3.51 -7.16
C ALA A 409 38.48 3.27 -5.64
N ARG A 410 37.50 3.70 -4.80
CA ARG A 410 37.50 3.44 -3.35
C ARG A 410 36.88 2.09 -2.96
N GLY A 411 36.40 1.29 -3.93
CA GLY A 411 35.67 0.03 -3.68
C GLY A 411 34.33 0.26 -3.02
N GLU A 412 33.69 1.41 -3.31
CA GLU A 412 32.39 1.82 -2.78
C GLU A 412 31.32 1.71 -3.85
N GLN A 413 30.05 1.79 -3.45
CA GLN A 413 28.91 1.59 -4.32
C GLN A 413 28.22 2.89 -4.70
N THR A 414 27.66 2.91 -5.91
CA THR A 414 26.88 4.03 -6.46
C THR A 414 25.44 3.61 -6.75
N LEU A 415 24.47 4.46 -6.39
CA LEU A 415 23.09 4.39 -6.86
C LEU A 415 22.84 5.50 -7.87
N LEU A 416 22.52 5.15 -9.11
CA LEU A 416 22.01 6.08 -10.12
C LEU A 416 20.49 6.03 -10.13
N PHE A 417 19.87 7.10 -9.67
CA PHE A 417 18.44 7.17 -9.46
C PHE A 417 17.74 7.92 -10.58
N LEU A 418 16.66 7.32 -11.12
CA LEU A 418 15.75 7.95 -12.05
C LEU A 418 14.35 8.09 -11.44
N ASN A 419 13.82 9.31 -11.42
CA ASN A 419 12.44 9.55 -11.04
C ASN A 419 11.49 9.19 -12.19
N ARG A 420 11.03 7.94 -12.26
CA ARG A 420 10.33 7.38 -13.44
C ARG A 420 8.82 7.60 -13.46
N ARG A 421 8.22 8.44 -12.64
CA ARG A 421 6.79 8.72 -12.78
C ARG A 421 6.54 9.69 -13.94
N GLY A 422 6.33 9.15 -15.16
CA GLY A 422 5.76 9.88 -16.28
C GLY A 422 6.54 9.90 -17.58
N TYR A 423 7.84 9.58 -17.62
CA TYR A 423 8.65 9.59 -18.86
C TYR A 423 9.51 8.34 -19.01
N ALA A 424 8.87 7.24 -19.34
CA ALA A 424 9.57 6.19 -20.05
C ALA A 424 9.98 6.72 -21.44
N PRO A 425 11.03 6.17 -22.10
CA PRO A 425 11.41 6.62 -23.44
C PRO A 425 10.21 6.53 -24.37
N VAL A 426 9.66 7.70 -24.70
CA VAL A 426 8.52 7.83 -25.60
C VAL A 426 9.02 7.60 -27.01
N VAL A 427 8.34 6.75 -27.75
CA VAL A 427 8.65 6.60 -29.16
C VAL A 427 7.89 7.66 -29.95
N LEU A 428 8.65 8.54 -30.62
CA LEU A 428 8.09 9.57 -31.48
C LEU A 428 8.76 9.57 -32.84
N CYS A 429 8.04 10.09 -33.82
CA CYS A 429 8.57 10.33 -35.16
C CYS A 429 9.39 11.62 -35.19
N ARG A 430 10.69 11.53 -35.54
CA ARG A 430 11.56 12.73 -35.69
C ARG A 430 11.20 13.64 -36.85
N VAL A 431 10.33 13.20 -37.77
CA VAL A 431 9.91 13.97 -38.92
C VAL A 431 8.67 14.82 -38.63
N CYS A 432 7.63 14.19 -38.01
CA CYS A 432 6.36 14.88 -37.78
C CYS A 432 6.00 15.07 -36.31
N GLY A 433 6.84 14.62 -35.38
CA GLY A 433 6.59 14.70 -33.94
C GLY A 433 5.49 13.75 -33.42
N HIS A 434 4.89 12.92 -34.27
CA HIS A 434 3.84 11.97 -33.85
C HIS A 434 4.36 11.02 -32.78
N ARG A 435 3.64 10.92 -31.67
CA ARG A 435 3.95 10.03 -30.55
C ARG A 435 3.13 8.75 -30.70
N LEU A 436 3.77 7.59 -30.52
CA LEU A 436 3.07 6.32 -30.57
C LEU A 436 2.27 6.10 -29.27
N THR A 437 0.98 5.87 -29.42
CA THR A 437 0.05 5.55 -28.33
C THR A 437 -0.53 4.15 -28.52
N ALA A 438 -1.06 3.56 -27.44
CA ALA A 438 -1.81 2.32 -27.56
C ALA A 438 -3.20 2.60 -28.17
N PRO A 439 -3.81 1.64 -28.90
CA PRO A 439 -5.10 1.86 -29.60
C PRO A 439 -6.25 2.20 -28.66
N ASP A 440 -6.20 1.76 -27.43
CA ASP A 440 -7.25 1.82 -26.42
C ASP A 440 -7.02 2.90 -25.34
N THR A 441 -5.95 3.72 -25.49
CA THR A 441 -5.60 4.76 -24.53
C THR A 441 -4.72 5.85 -25.17
N ASP A 442 -4.75 7.04 -24.59
CA ASP A 442 -3.81 8.11 -24.93
C ASP A 442 -2.43 7.95 -24.26
N SER A 443 -2.23 6.86 -23.55
CA SER A 443 -0.93 6.55 -22.95
C SER A 443 0.09 6.17 -24.02
N TRP A 444 1.27 6.73 -23.88
CA TRP A 444 2.36 6.53 -24.83
C TRP A 444 2.93 5.12 -24.73
N LEU A 445 3.35 4.60 -25.88
CA LEU A 445 4.08 3.36 -25.96
C LEU A 445 5.55 3.57 -25.63
N VAL A 446 6.06 2.67 -24.82
CA VAL A 446 7.43 2.65 -24.32
C VAL A 446 8.18 1.52 -24.95
N GLU A 447 9.38 1.76 -25.44
CA GLU A 447 10.24 0.71 -25.98
C GLU A 447 10.93 -0.06 -24.85
N HIS A 448 10.61 -1.35 -24.75
CA HIS A 448 11.34 -2.32 -23.92
C HIS A 448 12.44 -2.96 -24.74
N ARG A 449 13.66 -2.46 -24.64
CA ARG A 449 14.78 -2.89 -25.48
C ARG A 449 15.12 -4.37 -25.33
N TYR A 450 15.02 -4.93 -24.12
CA TYR A 450 15.29 -6.36 -23.88
C TYR A 450 14.32 -7.27 -24.64
N THR A 451 13.12 -6.83 -24.90
CA THR A 451 12.10 -7.58 -25.64
C THR A 451 11.93 -7.10 -27.08
N GLY A 452 12.49 -5.94 -27.45
CA GLY A 452 12.30 -5.28 -28.73
C GLY A 452 10.86 -4.86 -29.03
N ARG A 453 10.02 -4.77 -27.99
CA ARG A 453 8.60 -4.46 -28.13
C ARG A 453 8.26 -3.08 -27.55
N LEU A 454 7.25 -2.46 -28.14
CA LEU A 454 6.59 -1.29 -27.58
C LEU A 454 5.49 -1.74 -26.64
N VAL A 455 5.46 -1.23 -25.42
CA VAL A 455 4.51 -1.62 -24.37
C VAL A 455 3.81 -0.40 -23.79
N CYS A 456 2.50 -0.48 -23.62
CA CYS A 456 1.74 0.45 -22.81
C CYS A 456 1.68 -0.03 -21.35
N HIS A 457 2.34 0.65 -20.43
CA HIS A 457 2.34 0.27 -19.00
C HIS A 457 0.97 0.41 -18.32
N LEU A 458 0.06 1.18 -18.91
CA LEU A 458 -1.27 1.37 -18.35
C LEU A 458 -2.22 0.21 -18.68
N THR A 459 -2.11 -0.36 -19.90
CA THR A 459 -3.06 -1.36 -20.40
C THR A 459 -2.43 -2.72 -20.60
N GLY A 460 -1.08 -2.80 -20.61
CA GLY A 460 -0.34 -3.99 -20.98
C GLY A 460 -0.35 -4.28 -22.49
N PHE A 461 -0.94 -3.40 -23.32
CA PHE A 461 -0.86 -3.53 -24.77
C PHE A 461 0.59 -3.57 -25.23
N SER A 462 0.92 -4.49 -26.13
CA SER A 462 2.28 -4.66 -26.64
C SER A 462 2.28 -4.91 -28.14
N MET A 463 3.15 -4.21 -28.87
CA MET A 463 3.32 -4.36 -30.31
C MET A 463 4.79 -4.33 -30.72
N ALA A 464 5.10 -4.84 -31.91
CA ALA A 464 6.40 -4.64 -32.52
C ALA A 464 6.56 -3.17 -32.97
N ARG A 465 7.80 -2.67 -33.00
CA ARG A 465 8.07 -1.32 -33.48
C ARG A 465 7.76 -1.23 -34.98
N PRO A 466 6.88 -0.30 -35.43
CA PRO A 466 6.60 -0.10 -36.83
C PRO A 466 7.83 0.41 -37.58
N LYS A 467 8.02 0.00 -38.82
CA LYS A 467 9.08 0.55 -39.70
C LYS A 467 8.71 1.93 -40.22
N LEU A 468 7.42 2.15 -40.46
CA LEU A 468 6.89 3.42 -40.96
C LEU A 468 6.17 4.18 -39.86
N CYS A 469 6.28 5.49 -39.84
CA CYS A 469 5.47 6.32 -38.97
C CYS A 469 3.98 6.21 -39.35
N PRO A 470 3.08 5.82 -38.43
CA PRO A 470 1.66 5.66 -38.76
C PRO A 470 0.96 6.99 -39.14
N SER A 471 1.56 8.14 -38.82
CA SER A 471 1.00 9.45 -39.11
C SER A 471 1.49 10.04 -40.44
N CYS A 472 2.81 10.01 -40.71
CA CYS A 472 3.37 10.64 -41.89
C CYS A 472 3.99 9.70 -42.91
N GLY A 473 4.05 8.37 -42.61
CA GLY A 473 4.60 7.36 -43.50
C GLY A 473 6.14 7.35 -43.61
N ALA A 474 6.84 8.22 -42.91
CA ALA A 474 8.30 8.30 -42.97
C ALA A 474 8.94 6.99 -42.44
N GLU A 475 9.85 6.42 -43.22
CA GLU A 475 10.57 5.19 -42.89
C GLU A 475 11.70 5.48 -41.87
N ASP A 476 11.96 4.55 -40.96
CA ASP A 476 13.00 4.61 -39.92
C ASP A 476 13.07 5.94 -39.15
N SER A 477 11.93 6.62 -39.06
CA SER A 477 11.78 7.94 -38.43
C SER A 477 11.42 7.89 -36.95
N LEU A 478 11.04 6.73 -36.44
CA LEU A 478 10.65 6.57 -35.05
C LEU A 478 11.89 6.51 -34.17
N VAL A 479 11.96 7.38 -33.16
CA VAL A 479 13.07 7.44 -32.21
C VAL A 479 12.53 7.40 -30.79
N SER A 480 13.23 6.70 -29.89
CA SER A 480 12.90 6.68 -28.48
C SER A 480 13.59 7.84 -27.79
N VAL A 481 12.85 8.71 -27.11
CA VAL A 481 13.36 9.94 -26.49
C VAL A 481 13.13 9.90 -24.98
N GLY A 482 14.16 10.25 -24.22
CA GLY A 482 14.18 10.34 -22.76
C GLY A 482 15.13 9.33 -22.09
N PRO A 483 15.60 9.62 -20.86
CA PRO A 483 16.41 8.70 -20.09
C PRO A 483 15.55 7.52 -19.61
N GLY A 484 15.80 6.32 -20.11
CA GLY A 484 15.29 5.08 -19.53
C GLY A 484 16.37 4.43 -18.68
N VAL A 485 15.99 3.64 -17.67
CA VAL A 485 16.97 2.90 -16.84
C VAL A 485 17.92 2.06 -17.69
N GLU A 486 17.41 1.46 -18.76
CA GLU A 486 18.16 0.63 -19.68
C GLU A 486 19.23 1.43 -20.44
N ARG A 487 18.91 2.67 -20.84
CA ARG A 487 19.87 3.55 -21.53
C ARG A 487 20.95 4.07 -20.59
N VAL A 488 20.56 4.41 -19.37
CA VAL A 488 21.53 4.82 -18.35
C VAL A 488 22.44 3.65 -18.00
N GLU A 489 21.91 2.42 -17.91
CA GLU A 489 22.71 1.23 -17.69
C GLU A 489 23.67 0.96 -18.86
N GLU A 490 23.23 1.10 -20.10
CA GLU A 490 24.10 0.96 -21.29
C GLU A 490 25.24 1.97 -21.28
N GLU A 491 24.96 3.23 -20.98
CA GLU A 491 25.97 4.28 -20.83
C GLU A 491 26.96 3.95 -19.72
N VAL A 492 26.46 3.51 -18.56
CA VAL A 492 27.27 3.10 -17.41
C VAL A 492 28.20 1.93 -17.78
N ARG A 493 27.70 0.92 -18.46
CA ARG A 493 28.53 -0.24 -18.90
C ARG A 493 29.59 0.15 -19.91
N GLN A 494 29.32 1.13 -20.78
CA GLN A 494 30.33 1.65 -21.71
C GLN A 494 31.40 2.48 -21.02
N LEU A 495 31.01 3.29 -20.03
CA LEU A 495 31.92 4.15 -19.29
C LEU A 495 32.77 3.38 -18.25
N PHE A 496 32.20 2.32 -17.66
CA PHE A 496 32.77 1.55 -16.56
C PHE A 496 32.68 0.04 -16.83
N PRO A 497 33.40 -0.49 -17.85
CA PRO A 497 33.24 -1.87 -18.32
C PRO A 497 33.64 -2.92 -17.24
N GLU A 498 34.49 -2.56 -16.29
CA GLU A 498 34.94 -3.44 -15.20
C GLU A 498 33.95 -3.49 -14.02
N ALA A 499 33.02 -2.52 -13.94
CA ALA A 499 32.09 -2.43 -12.82
C ALA A 499 30.93 -3.42 -12.97
N GLN A 500 30.55 -4.07 -11.88
CA GLN A 500 29.36 -4.91 -11.81
C GLN A 500 28.11 -4.03 -11.73
N THR A 501 27.32 -3.99 -12.79
CA THR A 501 26.12 -3.16 -12.89
C THR A 501 24.85 -3.97 -12.76
N ALA A 502 23.81 -3.39 -12.18
CA ALA A 502 22.48 -3.98 -12.13
C ALA A 502 21.38 -2.92 -12.28
N VAL A 503 20.19 -3.35 -12.74
CA VAL A 503 19.00 -2.51 -12.84
C VAL A 503 17.95 -2.96 -11.83
N PHE A 504 17.40 -2.02 -11.07
CA PHE A 504 16.28 -2.24 -10.16
C PHE A 504 15.06 -1.42 -10.60
N SER A 505 14.23 -2.04 -11.40
CA SER A 505 12.97 -1.46 -11.89
C SER A 505 11.85 -2.49 -11.81
N SER A 506 10.59 -2.07 -11.94
CA SER A 506 9.44 -2.98 -12.00
C SER A 506 9.51 -3.99 -13.15
N ASP A 507 10.26 -3.68 -14.18
CA ASP A 507 10.38 -4.52 -15.38
C ASP A 507 11.45 -5.60 -15.21
N THR A 508 12.52 -5.28 -14.48
CA THR A 508 13.64 -6.22 -14.24
C THR A 508 13.43 -7.06 -12.99
N VAL A 509 12.54 -6.62 -12.08
CA VAL A 509 12.27 -7.26 -10.80
C VAL A 509 10.76 -7.48 -10.65
N PRO A 510 10.21 -8.53 -11.31
CA PRO A 510 8.76 -8.73 -11.39
C PRO A 510 8.12 -9.25 -10.09
N ASP A 511 8.91 -9.81 -9.17
CA ASP A 511 8.43 -10.42 -7.94
C ASP A 511 9.32 -10.14 -6.72
N ALA A 512 8.78 -10.38 -5.53
CA ALA A 512 9.47 -10.13 -4.27
C ALA A 512 10.72 -11.01 -4.06
N LYS A 513 10.80 -12.18 -4.70
CA LYS A 513 11.97 -13.08 -4.61
C LYS A 513 13.14 -12.50 -5.39
N SER A 514 12.90 -12.06 -6.62
CA SER A 514 13.89 -11.39 -7.47
C SER A 514 14.39 -10.09 -6.84
N ALA A 515 13.47 -9.32 -6.23
CA ALA A 515 13.83 -8.12 -5.47
C ALA A 515 14.82 -8.44 -4.34
N ARG A 516 14.52 -9.43 -3.52
CA ARG A 516 15.39 -9.85 -2.40
C ARG A 516 16.77 -10.29 -2.88
N ALA A 517 16.81 -11.12 -3.94
CA ALA A 517 18.08 -11.60 -4.48
C ALA A 517 18.98 -10.44 -4.93
N LEU A 518 18.39 -9.44 -5.60
CA LEU A 518 19.13 -8.25 -6.04
C LEU A 518 19.60 -7.39 -4.85
N ILE A 519 18.74 -7.18 -3.85
CA ILE A 519 19.06 -6.43 -2.64
C ILE A 519 20.19 -7.14 -1.87
N GLN A 520 20.14 -8.46 -1.75
CA GLN A 520 21.18 -9.24 -1.08
C GLN A 520 22.51 -9.09 -1.80
N ARG A 521 22.55 -9.24 -3.11
CA ARG A 521 23.75 -9.04 -3.93
C ARG A 521 24.35 -7.63 -3.76
N MET A 522 23.49 -6.61 -3.70
CA MET A 522 23.95 -5.23 -3.43
C MET A 522 24.52 -5.11 -2.01
N THR A 523 23.88 -5.72 -1.03
CA THR A 523 24.34 -5.72 0.37
C THR A 523 25.68 -6.45 0.54
N ASP A 524 25.87 -7.56 -0.15
CA ASP A 524 27.10 -8.38 -0.12
C ASP A 524 28.25 -7.72 -0.90
N GLY A 525 27.96 -6.65 -1.67
CA GLY A 525 28.95 -5.90 -2.42
C GLY A 525 29.32 -6.55 -3.77
N GLU A 526 28.43 -7.38 -4.32
CA GLU A 526 28.57 -7.97 -5.65
C GLU A 526 28.18 -7.02 -6.79
N ILE A 527 27.56 -5.89 -6.46
CA ILE A 527 27.14 -4.87 -7.41
C ILE A 527 27.81 -3.56 -7.03
N ASP A 528 28.51 -2.95 -7.98
CA ASP A 528 29.20 -1.68 -7.79
C ASP A 528 28.32 -0.49 -8.14
N ILE A 529 27.52 -0.59 -9.21
CA ILE A 529 26.60 0.45 -9.67
C ILE A 529 25.20 -0.12 -9.82
N LEU A 530 24.25 0.45 -9.05
CA LEU A 530 22.84 0.13 -9.17
C LEU A 530 22.11 1.25 -9.90
N VAL A 531 21.55 0.98 -11.09
CA VAL A 531 20.65 1.91 -11.78
C VAL A 531 19.21 1.59 -11.37
N ALA A 532 18.50 2.55 -10.79
CA ALA A 532 17.23 2.22 -10.17
C ALA A 532 16.16 3.32 -10.29
N THR A 533 14.91 2.88 -10.21
CA THR A 533 13.73 3.73 -10.05
C THR A 533 13.30 3.79 -8.58
N GLN A 534 12.09 4.29 -8.32
CA GLN A 534 11.55 4.50 -6.97
C GLN A 534 11.64 3.29 -6.02
N ALA A 535 11.62 2.06 -6.55
CA ALA A 535 11.68 0.86 -5.73
C ALA A 535 12.96 0.76 -4.87
N ALA A 536 14.11 1.22 -5.39
CA ALA A 536 15.38 1.20 -4.66
C ALA A 536 15.52 2.33 -3.62
N ALA A 537 14.73 3.41 -3.75
CA ALA A 537 14.76 4.51 -2.80
C ALA A 537 14.17 4.13 -1.43
N LYS A 538 13.46 2.99 -1.33
CA LYS A 538 12.67 2.61 -0.15
C LYS A 538 13.30 1.44 0.62
N GLY A 539 13.39 1.59 1.94
CA GLY A 539 13.51 0.51 2.92
C GLY A 539 14.82 -0.30 3.00
N HIS A 540 15.77 -0.13 2.06
CA HIS A 540 16.98 -0.97 2.02
C HIS A 540 18.21 -0.27 2.59
N ASN A 541 19.07 -1.04 3.22
CA ASN A 541 20.35 -0.55 3.75
C ASN A 541 21.49 -1.18 2.96
N PHE A 542 22.29 -0.31 2.32
CA PHE A 542 23.48 -0.72 1.56
C PHE A 542 24.73 -0.14 2.23
N PRO A 543 25.50 -0.95 2.97
CA PRO A 543 26.61 -0.45 3.81
C PRO A 543 27.74 0.24 3.05
N ARG A 544 27.94 -0.12 1.77
CA ARG A 544 28.99 0.45 0.90
C ARG A 544 28.52 1.60 0.02
N LEU A 545 27.22 1.94 0.07
CA LEU A 545 26.63 2.98 -0.78
C LEU A 545 27.03 4.37 -0.25
N THR A 546 27.94 5.04 -0.95
CA THR A 546 28.42 6.38 -0.58
C THR A 546 28.07 7.46 -1.59
N LEU A 547 27.69 7.08 -2.83
CA LEU A 547 27.27 8.02 -3.86
C LEU A 547 25.85 7.73 -4.34
N VAL A 548 25.01 8.76 -4.36
CA VAL A 548 23.72 8.76 -5.06
C VAL A 548 23.76 9.81 -6.16
N GLY A 549 23.61 9.39 -7.40
CA GLY A 549 23.45 10.27 -8.57
C GLY A 549 22.01 10.30 -9.04
N VAL A 550 21.35 11.44 -8.96
CA VAL A 550 20.02 11.64 -9.56
C VAL A 550 20.18 12.13 -10.99
N VAL A 551 19.77 11.31 -11.96
CA VAL A 551 20.03 11.57 -13.39
C VAL A 551 19.19 12.73 -13.95
N ASP A 552 17.95 12.91 -13.45
CA ASP A 552 17.07 14.04 -13.80
C ASP A 552 16.20 14.38 -12.58
N ALA A 553 16.56 15.45 -11.88
CA ALA A 553 15.83 15.91 -10.70
C ALA A 553 14.55 16.70 -11.07
N ASP A 554 14.46 17.24 -12.28
CA ASP A 554 13.33 18.06 -12.73
C ASP A 554 12.12 17.24 -13.13
N LEU A 555 12.30 15.94 -13.37
CA LEU A 555 11.28 15.09 -14.00
C LEU A 555 9.96 15.06 -13.21
N GLY A 556 10.02 15.11 -11.89
CA GLY A 556 8.86 15.15 -11.00
C GLY A 556 8.24 16.53 -10.85
N LEU A 557 8.98 17.59 -11.18
CA LEU A 557 8.55 18.99 -11.04
C LEU A 557 7.80 19.50 -12.26
N ARG A 558 7.91 18.80 -13.39
CA ARG A 558 7.24 19.17 -14.65
C ARG A 558 5.84 18.59 -14.68
N GLY A 559 4.83 19.45 -14.79
CA GLY A 559 3.43 19.07 -14.99
C GLY A 559 2.48 19.79 -14.03
N GLY A 560 1.19 19.74 -14.34
CA GLY A 560 0.13 20.40 -13.58
C GLY A 560 -0.39 19.61 -12.37
N ASP A 561 0.40 18.71 -11.79
CA ASP A 561 0.00 18.00 -10.58
C ASP A 561 0.21 18.90 -9.35
N LEU A 562 -0.86 19.17 -8.62
CA LEU A 562 -0.85 20.03 -7.43
C LEU A 562 0.07 19.54 -6.30
N ARG A 563 0.52 18.28 -6.35
CA ARG A 563 1.43 17.69 -5.36
C ARG A 563 2.83 17.39 -5.93
N ALA A 564 3.15 17.96 -7.10
CA ALA A 564 4.42 17.67 -7.78
C ALA A 564 5.63 18.01 -6.91
N ALA A 565 5.64 19.21 -6.31
CA ALA A 565 6.70 19.69 -5.44
C ALA A 565 6.89 18.81 -4.21
N GLU A 566 5.81 18.55 -3.47
CA GLU A 566 5.82 17.68 -2.28
C GLU A 566 6.35 16.29 -2.59
N ARG A 567 5.82 15.64 -3.63
CA ARG A 567 6.24 14.29 -4.03
C ARG A 567 7.70 14.22 -4.47
N THR A 568 8.13 15.24 -5.23
CA THR A 568 9.51 15.29 -5.70
C THR A 568 10.47 15.49 -4.54
N TYR A 569 10.15 16.41 -3.62
CA TYR A 569 10.92 16.59 -2.40
C TYR A 569 11.04 15.28 -1.61
N GLN A 570 9.92 14.62 -1.32
CA GLN A 570 9.87 13.36 -0.56
C GLN A 570 10.69 12.26 -1.22
N LEU A 571 10.54 12.10 -2.53
CA LEU A 571 11.25 11.06 -3.27
C LEU A 571 12.76 11.30 -3.34
N LEU A 572 13.17 12.54 -3.64
CA LEU A 572 14.58 12.90 -3.71
C LEU A 572 15.24 12.84 -2.33
N ALA A 573 14.57 13.31 -1.28
CA ALA A 573 15.05 13.20 0.10
C ALA A 573 15.24 11.73 0.54
N GLN A 574 14.32 10.84 0.14
CA GLN A 574 14.48 9.41 0.39
C GLN A 574 15.64 8.79 -0.37
N ALA A 575 15.78 9.12 -1.66
CA ALA A 575 16.84 8.58 -2.50
C ALA A 575 18.22 9.05 -2.02
N THR A 576 18.39 10.37 -1.82
CA THR A 576 19.65 10.96 -1.35
C THR A 576 20.02 10.46 0.06
N GLY A 577 19.01 10.34 0.93
CA GLY A 577 19.18 9.78 2.27
C GLY A 577 19.68 8.33 2.33
N ARG A 578 19.87 7.65 1.20
CA ARG A 578 20.50 6.32 1.14
C ARG A 578 22.03 6.39 1.18
N ALA A 579 22.63 7.48 0.69
CA ALA A 579 24.07 7.66 0.72
C ALA A 579 24.58 7.89 2.16
N GLY A 580 25.74 7.35 2.46
CA GLY A 580 26.43 7.56 3.73
C GLY A 580 25.73 6.91 4.91
N ARG A 581 26.19 5.73 5.27
CA ARG A 581 25.81 5.02 6.49
C ARG A 581 27.04 4.42 7.14
N ALA A 582 26.90 4.09 8.42
CA ALA A 582 28.01 3.66 9.25
C ALA A 582 29.11 4.73 9.30
N ASP A 583 30.36 4.39 9.08
CA ASP A 583 31.51 5.27 9.26
C ASP A 583 31.93 6.03 7.98
N ARG A 584 31.06 5.97 6.92
CA ARG A 584 31.38 6.56 5.61
C ARG A 584 30.46 7.74 5.28
N PRO A 585 31.01 8.95 5.06
CA PRO A 585 30.20 10.08 4.61
C PRO A 585 29.59 9.80 3.24
N GLY A 586 28.33 10.18 3.06
CA GLY A 586 27.65 10.06 1.79
C GLY A 586 27.67 11.35 1.00
N ARG A 587 27.58 11.22 -0.32
CA ARG A 587 27.44 12.34 -1.25
C ARG A 587 26.27 12.07 -2.19
N ALA A 588 25.48 13.10 -2.49
CA ALA A 588 24.40 13.02 -3.46
C ALA A 588 24.55 14.12 -4.51
N LEU A 589 24.55 13.74 -5.78
CA LEU A 589 24.67 14.66 -6.91
C LEU A 589 23.36 14.66 -7.71
N LEU A 590 22.72 15.82 -7.82
CA LEU A 590 21.43 15.97 -8.49
C LEU A 590 21.61 16.76 -9.77
N GLN A 591 21.48 16.11 -10.92
CA GLN A 591 21.49 16.78 -12.23
C GLN A 591 20.16 17.48 -12.46
N THR A 592 20.19 18.77 -12.79
CA THR A 592 19.01 19.61 -13.00
C THR A 592 19.24 20.71 -14.04
N TRP A 593 18.19 21.03 -14.81
CA TRP A 593 18.14 22.22 -15.69
C TRP A 593 17.62 23.45 -14.97
N THR A 594 17.08 23.30 -13.75
CA THR A 594 16.46 24.36 -12.95
C THR A 594 17.03 24.37 -11.52
N PRO A 595 18.34 24.59 -11.34
CA PRO A 595 18.98 24.56 -10.01
C PRO A 595 18.43 25.60 -9.02
N GLU A 596 17.77 26.65 -9.53
CA GLU A 596 17.09 27.68 -8.74
C GLU A 596 15.71 27.27 -8.22
N HIS A 597 15.20 26.08 -8.56
CA HIS A 597 13.87 25.64 -8.11
C HIS A 597 13.83 25.48 -6.58
N PRO A 598 12.83 26.07 -5.86
CA PRO A 598 12.77 26.07 -4.40
C PRO A 598 12.89 24.68 -3.76
N VAL A 599 12.27 23.66 -4.37
CA VAL A 599 12.35 22.26 -3.93
C VAL A 599 13.80 21.76 -3.89
N LEU A 600 14.57 22.06 -4.95
CA LEU A 600 15.95 21.60 -5.09
C LEU A 600 16.91 22.37 -4.16
N LEU A 601 16.70 23.68 -4.04
CA LEU A 601 17.47 24.52 -3.12
C LEU A 601 17.29 24.09 -1.66
N ALA A 602 16.02 23.86 -1.23
CA ALA A 602 15.72 23.39 0.11
C ALA A 602 16.34 22.00 0.38
N LEU A 603 16.30 21.12 -0.62
CA LEU A 603 16.88 19.78 -0.53
C LEU A 603 18.42 19.86 -0.39
N ALA A 604 19.08 20.68 -1.21
CA ALA A 604 20.54 20.87 -1.17
C ALA A 604 21.00 21.52 0.15
N ALA A 605 20.21 22.44 0.67
CA ALA A 605 20.48 23.05 1.97
C ALA A 605 20.17 22.13 3.17
N GLY A 606 19.51 20.99 2.94
CA GLY A 606 19.02 20.14 4.02
C GLY A 606 17.91 20.79 4.86
N ASP A 607 17.31 21.85 4.33
CA ASP A 607 16.30 22.66 5.02
C ASP A 607 14.88 22.24 4.61
N ARG A 608 14.38 21.20 5.28
CA ARG A 608 13.00 20.73 5.10
C ARG A 608 11.96 21.79 5.51
N ASP A 609 12.28 22.54 6.56
CA ASP A 609 11.31 23.48 7.11
C ASP A 609 11.05 24.64 6.14
N ALA A 610 12.10 25.14 5.46
CA ALA A 610 11.97 26.13 4.39
C ALA A 610 11.11 25.61 3.22
N PHE A 611 11.28 24.36 2.80
CA PHE A 611 10.42 23.73 1.80
C PHE A 611 8.96 23.70 2.25
N VAL A 612 8.71 23.21 3.49
CA VAL A 612 7.35 23.09 4.04
C VAL A 612 6.67 24.45 4.14
N GLU A 613 7.38 25.47 4.60
CA GLU A 613 6.85 26.82 4.74
C GLU A 613 6.45 27.41 3.37
N THR A 614 7.32 27.29 2.37
CA THR A 614 7.04 27.75 1.01
C THR A 614 5.83 27.06 0.38
N GLU A 615 5.80 25.73 0.41
CA GLU A 615 4.73 24.94 -0.18
C GLU A 615 3.39 25.14 0.56
N MET A 616 3.42 25.29 1.89
CA MET A 616 2.23 25.60 2.69
C MET A 616 1.65 26.97 2.34
N ALA A 617 2.50 28.00 2.18
CA ALA A 617 2.06 29.34 1.79
C ALA A 617 1.42 29.33 0.40
N GLU A 618 1.99 28.62 -0.57
CA GLU A 618 1.41 28.48 -1.91
C GLU A 618 0.04 27.77 -1.88
N ARG A 619 -0.09 26.71 -1.08
CA ARG A 619 -1.36 25.97 -0.93
C ARG A 619 -2.43 26.77 -0.20
N GLU A 620 -2.05 27.54 0.79
CA GLU A 620 -2.98 28.44 1.50
C GLU A 620 -3.51 29.52 0.54
N ALA A 621 -2.64 30.18 -0.20
CA ALA A 621 -3.02 31.19 -1.20
C ALA A 621 -3.97 30.61 -2.28
N ALA A 622 -3.80 29.35 -2.65
CA ALA A 622 -4.62 28.66 -3.65
C ALA A 622 -5.83 27.91 -3.05
N SER A 623 -6.06 27.98 -1.73
CA SER A 623 -7.09 27.20 -1.01
C SER A 623 -7.04 25.70 -1.34
N LEU A 624 -5.83 25.13 -1.39
CA LEU A 624 -5.58 23.71 -1.63
C LEU A 624 -5.41 22.94 -0.30
N PRO A 625 -5.55 21.61 -0.29
CA PRO A 625 -5.27 20.82 0.92
C PRO A 625 -3.85 21.08 1.45
N PRO A 626 -3.67 21.32 2.76
CA PRO A 626 -4.62 21.09 3.87
C PRO A 626 -5.58 22.27 4.19
N PHE A 627 -5.49 23.41 3.51
CA PHE A 627 -6.29 24.61 3.78
C PHE A 627 -7.68 24.59 3.14
N GLY A 628 -7.82 23.87 2.02
CA GLY A 628 -9.08 23.60 1.35
C GLY A 628 -9.36 22.10 1.22
N ARG A 629 -10.43 21.78 0.48
CA ARG A 629 -10.83 20.42 0.15
C ARG A 629 -11.04 20.26 -1.34
N LEU A 630 -10.75 19.08 -1.86
CA LEU A 630 -10.90 18.76 -3.27
C LEU A 630 -11.76 17.50 -3.46
N ALA A 631 -12.49 17.46 -4.57
CA ALA A 631 -13.09 16.23 -5.06
C ALA A 631 -13.04 16.19 -6.58
N ALA A 632 -12.70 15.03 -7.13
CA ALA A 632 -12.76 14.81 -8.57
C ALA A 632 -13.96 13.90 -8.90
N ILE A 633 -14.77 14.31 -9.87
CA ILE A 633 -15.82 13.47 -10.47
C ILE A 633 -15.30 13.01 -11.80
N ILE A 634 -15.17 11.69 -11.97
CA ILE A 634 -14.62 11.07 -13.16
C ILE A 634 -15.74 10.25 -13.82
N LEU A 635 -16.06 10.60 -15.06
CA LEU A 635 -17.01 9.89 -15.90
C LEU A 635 -16.24 9.04 -16.91
N SER A 636 -16.65 7.79 -17.14
CA SER A 636 -16.03 6.95 -18.16
C SER A 636 -17.04 6.03 -18.86
N SER A 637 -16.93 5.91 -20.18
CA SER A 637 -17.75 5.00 -21.01
C SER A 637 -17.03 4.66 -22.31
N GLU A 638 -17.36 3.53 -22.89
CA GLU A 638 -17.01 3.21 -24.28
C GLU A 638 -17.80 4.06 -25.28
N ASN A 639 -18.99 4.53 -24.87
CA ASN A 639 -19.78 5.47 -25.65
C ASN A 639 -19.38 6.92 -25.31
N ALA A 640 -18.63 7.57 -26.20
CA ALA A 640 -18.17 8.93 -26.03
C ALA A 640 -19.32 9.94 -25.90
N GLN A 641 -20.39 9.79 -26.69
CA GLN A 641 -21.54 10.69 -26.63
C GLN A 641 -22.28 10.61 -25.29
N ALA A 642 -22.36 9.40 -24.70
CA ALA A 642 -22.96 9.23 -23.38
C ALA A 642 -22.16 9.94 -22.29
N VAL A 643 -20.81 9.90 -22.35
CA VAL A 643 -19.94 10.65 -21.42
C VAL A 643 -20.13 12.15 -21.57
N GLU A 644 -20.12 12.67 -22.81
CA GLU A 644 -20.31 14.10 -23.08
C GLU A 644 -21.65 14.59 -22.55
N LYS A 645 -22.73 13.83 -22.82
CA LYS A 645 -24.05 14.19 -22.32
C LYS A 645 -24.12 14.24 -20.80
N VAL A 646 -23.66 13.19 -20.10
CA VAL A 646 -23.69 13.17 -18.64
C VAL A 646 -22.81 14.26 -18.05
N ALA A 647 -21.65 14.56 -18.66
CA ALA A 647 -20.78 15.65 -18.24
C ALA A 647 -21.46 17.02 -18.36
N ALA A 648 -22.17 17.26 -19.47
CA ALA A 648 -22.94 18.48 -19.69
C ALA A 648 -24.13 18.58 -18.71
N ASP A 649 -24.88 17.49 -18.51
CA ASP A 649 -26.00 17.43 -17.56
C ASP A 649 -25.54 17.74 -16.12
N LEU A 650 -24.36 17.21 -15.69
CA LEU A 650 -23.76 17.53 -14.41
C LEU A 650 -23.38 19.00 -14.30
N ALA A 651 -22.75 19.57 -15.36
CA ALA A 651 -22.36 20.98 -15.35
C ALA A 651 -23.57 21.92 -15.22
N GLN A 652 -24.70 21.58 -15.87
CA GLN A 652 -25.92 22.36 -15.77
C GLN A 652 -26.64 22.23 -14.41
N ALA A 653 -26.46 21.09 -13.74
CA ALA A 653 -27.14 20.76 -12.48
C ALA A 653 -26.35 21.20 -11.23
N ILE A 654 -25.24 21.93 -11.37
CA ILE A 654 -24.43 22.40 -10.22
C ILE A 654 -25.31 23.19 -9.26
N PRO A 655 -25.41 22.79 -7.97
CA PRO A 655 -26.13 23.60 -6.98
C PRO A 655 -25.42 24.90 -6.71
N ASN A 656 -26.15 25.97 -6.47
CA ASN A 656 -25.55 27.19 -5.94
C ASN A 656 -24.98 26.89 -4.55
N ALA A 657 -23.70 27.17 -4.36
CA ALA A 657 -23.02 27.03 -3.09
C ALA A 657 -22.00 28.15 -2.96
N GLU A 658 -21.97 28.77 -1.80
CA GLU A 658 -20.92 29.72 -1.44
C GLU A 658 -19.66 28.97 -1.02
N ARG A 659 -18.49 29.56 -1.28
CA ARG A 659 -17.18 29.04 -0.86
C ARG A 659 -16.85 27.67 -1.46
N LEU A 660 -17.36 27.38 -2.66
CA LEU A 660 -17.15 26.20 -3.43
C LEU A 660 -17.12 26.54 -4.93
N GLU A 661 -16.15 25.99 -5.63
CA GLU A 661 -16.01 26.18 -7.07
C GLU A 661 -15.96 24.81 -7.79
N VAL A 662 -16.54 24.78 -8.97
CA VAL A 662 -16.52 23.60 -9.83
C VAL A 662 -15.86 23.95 -11.16
N TYR A 663 -14.82 23.21 -11.51
CA TYR A 663 -14.07 23.36 -12.74
C TYR A 663 -14.39 22.21 -13.70
N GLY A 664 -14.48 22.51 -14.98
CA GLY A 664 -14.82 21.55 -16.02
C GLY A 664 -16.30 21.61 -16.43
N PRO A 665 -16.79 20.64 -17.20
CA PRO A 665 -16.18 19.37 -17.56
C PRO A 665 -15.01 19.52 -18.54
N ALA A 666 -13.93 18.82 -18.31
CA ALA A 666 -12.75 18.75 -19.17
C ALA A 666 -12.39 17.28 -19.46
N ASP A 667 -11.62 17.07 -20.53
CA ASP A 667 -11.04 15.75 -20.73
C ASP A 667 -10.11 15.40 -19.56
N ALA A 668 -10.17 14.15 -19.10
CA ALA A 668 -9.21 13.69 -18.12
C ALA A 668 -7.79 13.71 -18.75
N PRO A 669 -6.70 13.83 -17.96
CA PRO A 669 -5.33 13.81 -18.48
C PRO A 669 -5.02 12.59 -19.35
N LEU A 670 -5.63 11.44 -19.03
CA LEU A 670 -5.73 10.29 -19.90
C LEU A 670 -7.18 10.19 -20.34
N ALA A 671 -7.53 10.84 -21.46
CA ALA A 671 -8.89 10.95 -21.95
C ALA A 671 -9.42 9.61 -22.49
N LEU A 672 -8.53 8.70 -22.90
CA LEU A 672 -8.87 7.34 -23.33
C LEU A 672 -8.09 6.32 -22.51
N VAL A 673 -8.78 5.39 -21.85
CA VAL A 673 -8.18 4.30 -21.07
C VAL A 673 -8.96 3.02 -21.29
N ARG A 674 -8.32 1.97 -21.79
CA ARG A 674 -8.94 0.66 -22.09
C ARG A 674 -10.21 0.82 -22.95
N GLY A 675 -10.13 1.63 -23.99
CA GLY A 675 -11.24 1.90 -24.92
C GLY A 675 -12.37 2.78 -24.33
N ARG A 676 -12.21 3.30 -23.11
CA ARG A 676 -13.22 4.14 -22.44
C ARG A 676 -12.80 5.61 -22.46
N ARG A 677 -13.66 6.46 -23.02
CA ARG A 677 -13.52 7.92 -22.93
C ARG A 677 -13.75 8.38 -21.50
N ARG A 678 -12.97 9.37 -21.05
CA ARG A 678 -13.02 9.89 -19.68
C ARG A 678 -13.16 11.42 -19.69
N LYS A 679 -14.12 11.91 -18.90
CA LYS A 679 -14.26 13.33 -18.57
C LYS A 679 -14.13 13.53 -17.07
N ARG A 680 -13.70 14.71 -16.67
CA ARG A 680 -13.48 15.07 -15.28
C ARG A 680 -14.10 16.41 -14.95
N LEU A 681 -14.69 16.51 -13.77
CA LEU A 681 -14.99 17.78 -13.09
C LEU A 681 -14.20 17.78 -11.78
N LEU A 682 -13.68 18.94 -11.39
CA LEU A 682 -12.96 19.15 -10.16
C LEU A 682 -13.74 20.12 -9.28
N VAL A 683 -13.96 19.75 -8.03
CA VAL A 683 -14.60 20.59 -7.02
C VAL A 683 -13.52 21.04 -6.05
N ARG A 684 -13.41 22.35 -5.82
CA ARG A 684 -12.63 22.96 -4.76
C ARG A 684 -13.57 23.58 -3.75
N ALA A 685 -13.36 23.37 -2.49
CA ALA A 685 -14.17 23.91 -1.44
C ALA A 685 -13.30 24.38 -0.28
N ASP A 686 -13.76 25.36 0.45
CA ASP A 686 -13.16 25.75 1.70
C ASP A 686 -13.27 24.61 2.71
N ARG A 687 -12.37 24.56 3.66
CA ARG A 687 -12.19 23.41 4.56
C ARG A 687 -13.42 23.06 5.40
N ASP A 688 -14.16 24.06 5.83
CA ASP A 688 -15.35 23.92 6.67
C ASP A 688 -16.64 23.61 5.90
N VAL A 689 -16.58 23.64 4.56
CA VAL A 689 -17.71 23.24 3.71
C VAL A 689 -17.95 21.74 3.79
N ASN A 690 -19.20 21.33 3.98
CA ASN A 690 -19.58 19.91 3.94
C ASN A 690 -19.61 19.41 2.48
N LEU A 691 -18.43 19.11 1.95
CA LEU A 691 -18.23 18.66 0.57
C LEU A 691 -19.04 17.41 0.23
N GLN A 692 -19.14 16.45 1.15
CA GLN A 692 -19.90 15.22 0.92
C GLN A 692 -21.40 15.46 0.78
N ALA A 693 -21.96 16.38 1.58
CA ALA A 693 -23.37 16.74 1.46
C ALA A 693 -23.65 17.44 0.12
N PHE A 694 -22.77 18.36 -0.28
CA PHE A 694 -22.87 19.04 -1.58
C PHE A 694 -22.81 18.04 -2.73
N LEU A 695 -21.83 17.15 -2.74
CA LEU A 695 -21.66 16.15 -3.81
C LEU A 695 -22.88 15.20 -3.91
N ARG A 696 -23.39 14.74 -2.78
CA ARG A 696 -24.62 13.91 -2.77
C ARG A 696 -25.82 14.63 -3.37
N ALA A 697 -26.05 15.88 -2.91
CA ALA A 697 -27.16 16.68 -3.42
C ALA A 697 -27.03 16.99 -4.91
N TRP A 698 -25.82 17.25 -5.37
CA TRP A 698 -25.53 17.50 -6.78
C TRP A 698 -25.73 16.25 -7.65
N LEU A 699 -25.07 15.15 -7.29
CA LEU A 699 -25.13 13.89 -8.06
C LEU A 699 -26.55 13.31 -8.13
N ALA A 700 -27.38 13.52 -7.10
CA ALA A 700 -28.78 13.09 -7.09
C ALA A 700 -29.66 13.81 -8.13
N ARG A 701 -29.22 14.97 -8.66
CA ARG A 701 -29.96 15.73 -9.68
C ARG A 701 -29.82 15.18 -11.09
N VAL A 702 -28.84 14.31 -11.32
CA VAL A 702 -28.51 13.82 -12.66
C VAL A 702 -28.66 12.29 -12.71
N ARG A 703 -29.43 11.82 -13.67
CA ARG A 703 -29.54 10.39 -13.92
C ARG A 703 -28.37 9.89 -14.76
N VAL A 704 -27.49 9.11 -14.15
CA VAL A 704 -26.34 8.49 -14.84
C VAL A 704 -26.80 7.13 -15.40
N PRO A 705 -26.74 6.92 -16.73
CA PRO A 705 -27.10 5.64 -17.33
C PRO A 705 -26.08 4.57 -16.99
N ALA A 706 -26.50 3.30 -16.95
CA ALA A 706 -25.62 2.16 -16.60
C ALA A 706 -24.39 2.00 -17.52
N SER A 707 -24.43 2.55 -18.73
CA SER A 707 -23.31 2.56 -19.68
C SER A 707 -22.18 3.53 -19.28
N VAL A 708 -22.47 4.50 -18.40
CA VAL A 708 -21.48 5.48 -17.90
C VAL A 708 -21.13 5.13 -16.47
N ARG A 709 -19.86 4.88 -16.22
CA ARG A 709 -19.32 4.75 -14.86
C ARG A 709 -19.02 6.14 -14.31
N LEU A 710 -19.60 6.46 -13.16
CA LEU A 710 -19.28 7.63 -12.36
C LEU A 710 -18.43 7.19 -11.17
N THR A 711 -17.30 7.86 -10.97
CA THR A 711 -16.42 7.66 -9.81
C THR A 711 -16.19 9.00 -9.13
N VAL A 712 -16.35 9.04 -7.83
CA VAL A 712 -16.01 10.22 -7.02
C VAL A 712 -14.74 9.92 -6.26
N ASP A 713 -13.76 10.79 -6.40
CA ASP A 713 -12.52 10.78 -5.63
C ASP A 713 -12.51 11.98 -4.70
N VAL A 714 -12.75 11.73 -3.42
CA VAL A 714 -12.67 12.75 -2.38
C VAL A 714 -11.21 12.86 -1.92
N ASP A 715 -10.72 14.10 -1.85
CA ASP A 715 -9.34 14.42 -1.55
C ASP A 715 -8.37 13.65 -2.49
N PRO A 716 -8.45 13.91 -3.82
CA PRO A 716 -7.65 13.22 -4.81
C PRO A 716 -6.17 13.44 -4.56
N TYR A 717 -5.40 12.37 -4.71
CA TYR A 717 -3.95 12.40 -4.47
C TYR A 717 -3.17 12.66 -5.75
N SER A 718 -3.73 12.28 -6.89
CA SER A 718 -3.18 12.54 -8.22
C SER A 718 -4.26 13.15 -9.13
N PHE A 719 -3.84 14.02 -9.99
CA PHE A 719 -4.71 14.65 -11.01
C PHE A 719 -4.43 14.13 -12.42
N LEU A 720 -3.64 13.08 -12.52
CA LEU A 720 -3.28 12.43 -13.79
C LEU A 720 -4.28 11.34 -14.19
#